data_881735e73960509fd5fdb05b417766b1
#
_entry.id   881735e73960509fd5fdb05b417766b1
#
_cell.length_a   1.000
_cell.length_b   1.000
_cell.length_c   1.000
_cell.angle_alpha   90.00
_cell.angle_beta   90.00
_cell.angle_gamma   90.00
#
_symmetry.space_group_name_H-M   'P 1'
#
loop_
_entity.id
_entity.type
_entity.pdbx_description
1 polymer ?
#
loop_
_entity_poly.entity_id
_entity_poly.type
_entity_poly.pdbx_seq_one_letter_code
_entity_poly.pdbx_strand_id
1 'polypeptide(L)'
;MSKIKRLLSIFLTLALIITCFPNENVFAEAEGTESDITKNLPIDRSYKISSEEGLKSTNVLTDTYPRYGHGTYSYLEEIEEGGFRRIEAQDGNVYIQIYSADYKLLSTKTIKYVLPKFGGYFKGKDARYIVYGKNNHESDSTAEVVRVVKYDDDWNELGQCSIISKNVYEPFAAGNVSMTENEGILYIHTSRLLYWDTVKDKVEIHHQANLTYAVDENSMECVMNEAPGDWVSHSFAQYVITDGDSVYRLDLGDGYPRAINLVKTIAYRQPEDEKAWFMNTTKYFLLQIIGGIGDNYTGVSMGGFELMGDTLITAGSSIVQDSSVTKAPNEDTYRNIFVLTMDKDCNSGASFKWITDYKEEDGIRILNPQLIKVKDGCYIFWEEYYAERDRNFWVTRVAKLKEDGSLDGKIHKIHARLSNCRPIVTSDDHFIWYSTMESMPIFYSLDMNRLDDYDFNGRIFADQLEIKLSQYTYTAINDSSRMHSYKPDVTVYYQGKKLVNGQDYTYEYHDNYTQGTAYVDVTGKDFFVGTQRVSFQILPAEEDPPYQEPSWTSKPGSTIRPTATKKPTATIRPTVTKKPTATIRPTVTGKPTKINTGSNTDTGNNSSSVTSATPQKVKGVRVSNLKGKKAVVSWYKQEEMSGYQIQYALNKKFTKGKKKLSASRSSAFRIITKLKKKTYYFRVRTYKYSGGSRIYGTWSKRVKIKIRK
;
A
#
# COMPACT_ATOMS: atom_id res chain seq x y z
N MET A 1 -62.26 -29.70 28.43
CA MET A 1 -61.72 -28.54 27.71
C MET A 1 -60.52 -27.86 28.40
N SER A 2 -60.22 -28.07 29.68
CA SER A 2 -59.12 -27.36 30.36
C SER A 2 -57.71 -28.01 30.18
N LYS A 3 -57.66 -29.34 29.96
CA LYS A 3 -56.38 -30.06 29.80
C LYS A 3 -55.75 -29.89 28.37
N ILE A 4 -56.58 -29.71 27.36
CA ILE A 4 -56.10 -29.50 25.98
C ILE A 4 -55.57 -28.09 25.80
N LYS A 5 -56.13 -27.06 26.47
CA LYS A 5 -55.62 -25.71 26.45
C LYS A 5 -54.25 -25.55 27.16
N ARG A 6 -53.98 -26.36 28.20
CA ARG A 6 -52.69 -26.38 28.89
C ARG A 6 -51.60 -27.09 28.08
N LEU A 7 -51.94 -28.15 27.33
CA LEU A 7 -50.96 -28.79 26.43
C LEU A 7 -50.59 -27.91 25.21
N LEU A 8 -51.57 -27.19 24.64
CA LEU A 8 -51.29 -26.25 23.56
C LEU A 8 -50.45 -25.05 24.02
N SER A 9 -50.66 -24.57 25.25
CA SER A 9 -49.87 -23.49 25.84
C SER A 9 -48.41 -23.93 26.10
N ILE A 10 -48.20 -25.18 26.53
CA ILE A 10 -46.84 -25.72 26.77
C ILE A 10 -46.12 -25.97 25.44
N PHE A 11 -46.80 -26.41 24.38
CA PHE A 11 -46.19 -26.55 23.07
C PHE A 11 -45.88 -25.20 22.40
N LEU A 12 -46.69 -24.17 22.56
CA LEU A 12 -46.39 -22.83 22.06
C LEU A 12 -45.25 -22.18 22.86
N THR A 13 -45.14 -22.41 24.17
CA THR A 13 -44.06 -21.89 24.99
C THR A 13 -42.72 -22.63 24.72
N LEU A 14 -42.75 -23.93 24.42
CA LEU A 14 -41.56 -24.66 23.98
C LEU A 14 -41.11 -24.26 22.57
N ALA A 15 -42.03 -23.98 21.64
CA ALA A 15 -41.69 -23.47 20.30
C ALA A 15 -41.13 -22.05 20.33
N LEU A 16 -41.55 -21.18 21.29
CA LEU A 16 -40.96 -19.85 21.46
C LEU A 16 -39.62 -19.86 22.21
N ILE A 17 -39.36 -20.89 23.04
CA ILE A 17 -38.05 -21.01 23.73
C ILE A 17 -36.97 -21.55 22.79
N ILE A 18 -37.32 -22.28 21.72
CA ILE A 18 -36.37 -22.77 20.72
C ILE A 18 -35.99 -21.67 19.73
N THR A 19 -36.74 -20.57 19.65
CA THR A 19 -36.43 -19.42 18.75
C THR A 19 -35.70 -18.28 19.46
N CYS A 20 -35.39 -18.39 20.77
CA CYS A 20 -34.71 -17.35 21.56
C CYS A 20 -33.33 -17.76 22.09
N PHE A 21 -32.72 -18.82 21.60
CA PHE A 21 -31.30 -18.98 21.75
C PHE A 21 -30.65 -18.21 20.60
N PRO A 22 -29.73 -17.28 20.87
CA PRO A 22 -28.87 -16.78 19.78
C PRO A 22 -28.22 -18.02 19.20
N ASN A 23 -28.40 -18.22 17.90
CA ASN A 23 -27.53 -19.10 17.15
C ASN A 23 -26.11 -18.66 17.50
N GLU A 24 -25.41 -19.44 18.31
CA GLU A 24 -23.98 -19.47 18.16
C GLU A 24 -23.77 -19.68 16.66
N ASN A 25 -23.12 -18.73 16.01
CA ASN A 25 -22.67 -18.86 14.67
C ASN A 25 -21.71 -20.05 14.63
N VAL A 26 -22.25 -21.24 14.61
CA VAL A 26 -21.63 -22.36 13.95
C VAL A 26 -21.55 -21.87 12.51
N PHE A 27 -20.37 -21.41 12.11
CA PHE A 27 -20.05 -21.21 10.72
C PHE A 27 -20.39 -22.55 10.05
N ALA A 28 -21.55 -22.61 9.41
CA ALA A 28 -21.88 -23.74 8.59
C ALA A 28 -20.74 -23.81 7.58
N GLU A 29 -19.91 -24.83 7.70
CA GLU A 29 -19.06 -25.27 6.62
C GLU A 29 -20.01 -25.48 5.45
N ALA A 30 -20.13 -24.49 4.58
CA ALA A 30 -20.75 -24.68 3.30
C ALA A 30 -19.79 -25.61 2.57
N GLU A 31 -20.08 -26.90 2.55
CA GLU A 31 -19.54 -27.81 1.56
C GLU A 31 -19.98 -27.27 0.19
N GLY A 32 -19.21 -26.29 -0.32
CA GLY A 32 -19.33 -25.86 -1.70
C GLY A 32 -18.96 -27.05 -2.56
N THR A 33 -19.82 -27.41 -3.48
CA THR A 33 -19.50 -28.44 -4.44
C THR A 33 -18.25 -28.05 -5.21
N GLU A 34 -17.37 -29.00 -5.47
CA GLU A 34 -16.07 -28.86 -6.13
C GLU A 34 -16.08 -27.97 -7.40
N SER A 35 -17.26 -27.83 -8.05
CA SER A 35 -17.47 -27.00 -9.24
C SER A 35 -17.54 -25.50 -8.99
N ASP A 36 -17.95 -25.05 -7.80
CA ASP A 36 -18.25 -23.62 -7.57
C ASP A 36 -17.02 -22.79 -7.19
N ILE A 37 -16.05 -23.40 -6.55
CA ILE A 37 -14.87 -22.71 -6.04
C ILE A 37 -13.88 -22.39 -7.17
N THR A 38 -13.77 -23.21 -8.20
CA THR A 38 -12.90 -22.96 -9.36
C THR A 38 -13.36 -21.80 -10.22
N LYS A 39 -14.67 -21.50 -10.21
CA LYS A 39 -15.24 -20.37 -10.95
C LYS A 39 -14.92 -19.04 -10.32
N ASN A 40 -14.66 -19.01 -9.02
CA ASN A 40 -14.53 -17.80 -8.22
C ASN A 40 -13.09 -17.33 -8.03
N LEU A 41 -12.11 -18.03 -8.59
CA LEU A 41 -10.74 -17.54 -8.63
C LEU A 41 -10.56 -16.60 -9.83
N PRO A 42 -9.95 -15.42 -9.65
CA PRO A 42 -9.65 -14.52 -10.76
C PRO A 42 -8.93 -15.25 -11.87
N ILE A 43 -9.31 -14.98 -13.10
CA ILE A 43 -9.03 -15.83 -14.25
C ILE A 43 -7.55 -15.87 -14.60
N ASP A 44 -6.81 -14.82 -14.32
CA ASP A 44 -5.39 -14.78 -14.67
C ASP A 44 -4.56 -14.02 -13.65
N ARG A 45 -4.10 -14.75 -12.64
CA ARG A 45 -3.23 -14.23 -11.60
C ARG A 45 -1.76 -14.39 -11.89
N SER A 46 -1.34 -14.86 -13.05
CA SER A 46 -0.01 -15.43 -13.20
C SER A 46 0.96 -14.59 -14.01
N TYR A 47 0.75 -13.27 -14.12
CA TYR A 47 1.69 -12.52 -14.90
C TYR A 47 2.88 -12.04 -14.10
N LYS A 48 4.03 -12.63 -14.39
CA LYS A 48 5.35 -12.07 -14.10
C LYS A 48 5.68 -11.06 -15.19
N ILE A 49 5.98 -9.82 -14.80
CA ILE A 49 6.84 -8.96 -15.61
C ILE A 49 8.23 -9.59 -15.49
N SER A 50 8.58 -10.46 -16.43
CA SER A 50 9.75 -11.34 -16.30
C SER A 50 11.09 -10.62 -16.51
N SER A 51 11.11 -9.32 -16.78
CA SER A 51 12.33 -8.65 -17.23
C SER A 51 12.64 -7.33 -16.52
N GLU A 52 11.79 -6.82 -15.67
CA GLU A 52 12.04 -5.56 -14.99
C GLU A 52 12.16 -5.78 -13.48
N GLU A 53 13.32 -6.30 -13.08
CA GLU A 53 13.77 -6.17 -11.70
C GLU A 53 13.77 -4.68 -11.34
N GLY A 54 12.84 -4.26 -10.49
CA GLY A 54 12.88 -2.92 -9.92
C GLY A 54 11.62 -2.09 -10.00
N LEU A 55 10.58 -2.46 -10.73
CA LEU A 55 9.27 -1.83 -10.59
C LEU A 55 8.68 -2.22 -9.24
N LYS A 56 8.92 -1.36 -8.24
CA LYS A 56 8.26 -1.50 -6.94
C LYS A 56 6.76 -1.30 -7.14
N SER A 57 5.97 -1.97 -6.34
CA SER A 57 4.53 -1.76 -6.36
C SER A 57 4.18 -0.37 -5.84
N THR A 58 3.65 0.50 -6.70
CA THR A 58 3.10 1.80 -6.31
C THR A 58 1.59 1.76 -6.20
N ASN A 59 0.95 0.68 -6.65
CA ASN A 59 -0.50 0.58 -6.71
C ASN A 59 -1.15 -0.21 -5.57
N VAL A 60 -0.37 -0.67 -4.60
CA VAL A 60 -0.90 -1.34 -3.41
C VAL A 60 -1.57 -0.32 -2.50
N LEU A 61 -2.82 -0.56 -2.19
CA LEU A 61 -3.58 0.23 -1.22
C LEU A 61 -3.19 -0.16 0.21
N THR A 62 -3.30 0.81 1.12
CA THR A 62 -3.03 0.58 2.53
C THR A 62 -4.18 -0.19 3.19
N ASP A 63 -3.88 -0.92 4.27
CA ASP A 63 -4.85 -1.59 5.13
C ASP A 63 -5.42 -0.67 6.22
N THR A 64 -5.15 0.62 6.14
CA THR A 64 -5.63 1.63 7.06
C THR A 64 -6.42 2.71 6.33
N TYR A 65 -7.36 3.35 7.04
CA TYR A 65 -8.08 4.49 6.48
C TYR A 65 -7.12 5.66 6.22
N PRO A 66 -7.04 6.17 5.00
CA PRO A 66 -6.21 7.31 4.72
C PRO A 66 -6.78 8.55 5.41
N ARG A 67 -5.92 9.28 6.10
CA ARG A 67 -6.28 10.59 6.68
C ARG A 67 -6.42 11.65 5.60
N TYR A 68 -5.58 11.56 4.58
CA TYR A 68 -5.50 12.49 3.46
C TYR A 68 -5.72 11.78 2.15
N GLY A 69 -6.12 12.51 1.12
CA GLY A 69 -6.18 12.00 -0.25
C GLY A 69 -4.81 11.61 -0.78
N HIS A 70 -4.81 10.73 -1.75
CA HIS A 70 -3.60 10.22 -2.39
C HIS A 70 -3.71 10.38 -3.91
N GLY A 71 -2.59 10.70 -4.56
CA GLY A 71 -2.49 10.65 -6.00
C GLY A 71 -2.70 9.23 -6.54
N THR A 72 -3.28 9.15 -7.72
CA THR A 72 -3.34 7.90 -8.49
C THR A 72 -2.09 7.80 -9.33
N TYR A 73 -1.34 6.69 -9.20
CA TYR A 73 -0.08 6.46 -9.89
C TYR A 73 -0.13 5.30 -10.88
N SER A 74 -1.26 4.59 -10.93
CA SER A 74 -1.47 3.37 -11.71
C SER A 74 -2.75 3.44 -12.49
N TYR A 75 -2.67 3.20 -13.80
CA TYR A 75 -3.80 3.27 -14.73
C TYR A 75 -3.75 2.10 -15.69
N LEU A 76 -4.91 1.75 -16.22
CA LEU A 76 -5.08 0.73 -17.24
C LEU A 76 -5.98 1.26 -18.34
N GLU A 77 -5.72 0.87 -19.58
CA GLU A 77 -6.56 1.13 -20.75
C GLU A 77 -6.70 -0.15 -21.56
N GLU A 78 -7.87 -0.35 -22.14
CA GLU A 78 -8.06 -1.28 -23.25
C GLU A 78 -7.51 -0.67 -24.53
N ILE A 79 -6.84 -1.45 -25.40
CA ILE A 79 -6.33 -1.02 -26.69
C ILE A 79 -7.13 -1.68 -27.84
N GLU A 80 -7.24 -0.97 -28.96
CA GLU A 80 -8.10 -1.38 -30.10
C GLU A 80 -7.71 -2.73 -30.70
N GLU A 81 -6.42 -3.06 -30.73
CA GLU A 81 -5.92 -4.34 -31.23
C GLU A 81 -6.18 -5.53 -30.29
N GLY A 82 -6.86 -5.28 -29.19
CA GLY A 82 -7.06 -6.24 -28.11
C GLY A 82 -5.86 -6.33 -27.18
N GLY A 83 -6.13 -6.30 -25.88
CA GLY A 83 -5.15 -6.26 -24.82
C GLY A 83 -5.19 -4.96 -24.05
N PHE A 84 -4.10 -4.64 -23.32
CA PHE A 84 -4.11 -3.57 -22.33
C PHE A 84 -2.86 -2.72 -22.35
N ARG A 85 -3.04 -1.43 -22.11
CA ARG A 85 -1.94 -0.50 -21.80
C ARG A 85 -1.96 -0.20 -20.32
N ARG A 86 -0.89 -0.59 -19.61
CA ARG A 86 -0.64 -0.23 -18.23
C ARG A 86 0.23 1.02 -18.17
N ILE A 87 -0.18 2.02 -17.40
CA ILE A 87 0.58 3.22 -17.12
C ILE A 87 0.89 3.23 -15.62
N GLU A 88 2.18 3.27 -15.27
CA GLU A 88 2.65 3.28 -13.89
C GLU A 88 3.67 4.41 -13.69
N ALA A 89 3.39 5.31 -12.76
CA ALA A 89 4.26 6.42 -12.41
C ALA A 89 5.12 6.06 -11.19
N GLN A 90 6.44 5.96 -11.36
CA GLN A 90 7.34 5.52 -10.31
C GLN A 90 8.76 6.09 -10.48
N ASP A 91 9.41 6.48 -9.38
CA ASP A 91 10.83 6.82 -9.29
C ASP A 91 11.30 7.83 -10.37
N GLY A 92 10.44 8.84 -10.67
CA GLY A 92 10.76 9.88 -11.67
C GLY A 92 10.52 9.47 -13.13
N ASN A 93 9.84 8.35 -13.35
CA ASN A 93 9.49 7.84 -14.68
C ASN A 93 8.02 7.43 -14.76
N VAL A 94 7.46 7.56 -15.95
CA VAL A 94 6.19 6.93 -16.32
C VAL A 94 6.51 5.74 -17.22
N TYR A 95 6.12 4.56 -16.79
CA TYR A 95 6.26 3.31 -17.52
C TYR A 95 4.97 3.02 -18.25
N ILE A 96 5.06 2.84 -19.56
CA ILE A 96 3.95 2.50 -20.44
C ILE A 96 4.21 1.09 -20.96
N GLN A 97 3.41 0.15 -20.50
CA GLN A 97 3.56 -1.27 -20.80
C GLN A 97 2.36 -1.76 -21.59
N ILE A 98 2.62 -2.42 -22.71
CA ILE A 98 1.61 -3.04 -23.55
C ILE A 98 1.52 -4.52 -23.23
N TYR A 99 0.33 -4.98 -22.93
CA TYR A 99 0.00 -6.39 -22.68
C TYR A 99 -0.93 -6.89 -23.77
N SER A 100 -0.75 -8.15 -24.17
CA SER A 100 -1.70 -8.85 -25.04
C SER A 100 -3.03 -9.14 -24.32
N ALA A 101 -4.05 -9.58 -25.05
CA ALA A 101 -5.35 -9.99 -24.49
C ALA A 101 -5.24 -11.14 -23.48
N ASP A 102 -4.20 -11.97 -23.56
CA ASP A 102 -3.87 -13.01 -22.58
C ASP A 102 -2.87 -12.52 -21.50
N TYR A 103 -2.78 -11.22 -21.30
CA TYR A 103 -2.01 -10.50 -20.27
C TYR A 103 -0.48 -10.74 -20.33
N LYS A 104 0.08 -11.03 -21.50
CA LYS A 104 1.55 -11.14 -21.68
C LYS A 104 2.14 -9.77 -22.01
N LEU A 105 3.20 -9.40 -21.32
CA LEU A 105 3.93 -8.18 -21.62
C LEU A 105 4.58 -8.26 -23.02
N LEU A 106 4.23 -7.31 -23.89
CA LEU A 106 4.73 -7.20 -25.25
C LEU A 106 5.82 -6.15 -25.40
N SER A 107 5.65 -5.00 -24.76
CA SER A 107 6.60 -3.90 -24.83
C SER A 107 6.54 -2.98 -23.63
N THR A 108 7.62 -2.22 -23.41
CA THR A 108 7.69 -1.18 -22.38
C THR A 108 8.31 0.07 -23.00
N LYS A 109 7.66 1.22 -22.83
CA LYS A 109 8.20 2.56 -23.11
C LYS A 109 8.34 3.31 -21.79
N THR A 110 9.38 4.10 -21.64
CA THR A 110 9.63 4.89 -20.45
C THR A 110 9.72 6.36 -20.77
N ILE A 111 8.99 7.21 -20.04
CA ILE A 111 9.01 8.66 -20.14
C ILE A 111 9.52 9.21 -18.81
N LYS A 112 10.52 10.06 -18.83
CA LYS A 112 11.01 10.75 -17.63
C LYS A 112 10.05 11.85 -17.21
N TYR A 113 9.89 12.07 -15.91
CA TYR A 113 9.16 13.23 -15.42
C TYR A 113 9.80 14.53 -15.91
N VAL A 114 8.97 15.46 -16.36
CA VAL A 114 9.43 16.81 -16.76
C VAL A 114 9.51 17.76 -15.54
N LEU A 115 8.74 17.50 -14.48
CA LEU A 115 8.88 18.13 -13.17
C LEU A 115 8.92 17.03 -12.08
N PRO A 116 9.45 17.32 -10.87
CA PRO A 116 9.76 16.29 -9.87
C PRO A 116 8.58 15.47 -9.34
N LYS A 117 7.35 15.97 -9.42
CA LYS A 117 6.15 15.28 -8.93
C LYS A 117 5.29 14.82 -10.10
N PHE A 118 4.77 13.60 -10.00
CA PHE A 118 3.68 13.16 -10.85
C PHE A 118 2.35 13.57 -10.19
N GLY A 119 1.48 14.22 -10.94
CA GLY A 119 0.14 14.64 -10.49
C GLY A 119 -0.93 13.63 -10.89
N GLY A 120 -0.98 13.29 -12.17
CA GLY A 120 -2.00 12.38 -12.68
C GLY A 120 -1.87 12.15 -14.18
N TYR A 121 -2.59 11.15 -14.66
CA TYR A 121 -2.73 10.79 -16.05
C TYR A 121 -4.22 10.85 -16.46
N PHE A 122 -4.49 11.27 -17.68
CA PHE A 122 -5.83 11.31 -18.26
C PHE A 122 -5.79 10.88 -19.73
N LYS A 123 -6.67 9.92 -20.09
CA LYS A 123 -6.95 9.57 -21.49
C LYS A 123 -8.10 10.44 -21.97
N GLY A 124 -7.77 11.47 -22.74
CA GLY A 124 -8.75 12.26 -23.45
C GLY A 124 -9.26 11.54 -24.70
N LYS A 125 -10.19 12.19 -25.42
CA LYS A 125 -10.77 11.68 -26.64
C LYS A 125 -9.74 11.51 -27.76
N ASP A 126 -8.93 12.54 -27.97
CA ASP A 126 -8.00 12.63 -29.11
C ASP A 126 -6.52 12.70 -28.68
N ALA A 127 -6.25 12.67 -27.38
CA ALA A 127 -4.89 12.76 -26.84
C ALA A 127 -4.79 12.20 -25.43
N ARG A 128 -3.57 12.08 -24.91
CA ARG A 128 -3.24 11.71 -23.53
C ARG A 128 -2.57 12.84 -22.83
N TYR A 129 -2.87 13.02 -21.57
CA TYR A 129 -2.33 14.11 -20.75
C TYR A 129 -1.67 13.57 -19.49
N ILE A 130 -0.48 14.11 -19.21
CA ILE A 130 0.18 13.89 -17.91
C ILE A 130 0.37 15.23 -17.25
N VAL A 131 -0.01 15.30 -15.98
CA VAL A 131 0.19 16.48 -15.13
C VAL A 131 1.37 16.22 -14.21
N TYR A 132 2.33 17.14 -14.22
CA TYR A 132 3.49 17.13 -13.34
C TYR A 132 3.49 18.36 -12.45
N GLY A 133 4.19 18.27 -11.32
CA GLY A 133 4.30 19.36 -10.37
C GLY A 133 5.69 19.57 -9.81
N LYS A 134 5.91 20.76 -9.29
CA LYS A 134 7.15 21.16 -8.62
C LYS A 134 6.81 21.97 -7.37
N ASN A 135 7.46 21.63 -6.26
CA ASN A 135 7.36 22.45 -5.04
C ASN A 135 7.99 23.83 -5.25
N ASN A 136 7.38 24.82 -4.61
CA ASN A 136 7.80 26.22 -4.66
C ASN A 136 8.06 26.71 -3.22
N HIS A 137 9.08 26.12 -2.58
CA HIS A 137 9.39 26.38 -1.18
C HIS A 137 9.99 27.78 -0.95
N GLU A 138 10.40 28.45 -2.01
CA GLU A 138 10.84 29.85 -1.95
C GLU A 138 9.66 30.84 -2.03
N SER A 139 8.42 30.34 -2.18
CA SER A 139 7.21 31.15 -2.30
C SER A 139 7.27 32.19 -3.44
N ASP A 140 7.97 31.82 -4.52
CA ASP A 140 8.13 32.68 -5.72
C ASP A 140 6.85 32.66 -6.55
N SER A 141 6.19 33.82 -6.67
CA SER A 141 4.96 33.99 -7.44
C SER A 141 5.14 33.88 -8.97
N THR A 142 6.37 33.81 -9.45
CA THR A 142 6.72 33.66 -10.86
C THR A 142 7.20 32.24 -11.22
N ALA A 143 7.31 31.37 -10.23
CA ALA A 143 7.77 30.00 -10.42
C ALA A 143 6.70 29.14 -11.12
N GLU A 144 7.15 28.34 -12.07
CA GLU A 144 6.33 27.25 -12.59
C GLU A 144 6.09 26.21 -11.49
N VAL A 145 4.83 25.85 -11.27
CA VAL A 145 4.44 24.88 -10.24
C VAL A 145 3.76 23.65 -10.80
N VAL A 146 3.15 23.76 -12.00
CA VAL A 146 2.48 22.66 -12.69
C VAL A 146 2.84 22.68 -14.17
N ARG A 147 3.04 21.51 -14.74
CA ARG A 147 3.24 21.28 -16.18
C ARG A 147 2.23 20.25 -16.65
N VAL A 148 1.49 20.58 -17.71
CA VAL A 148 0.63 19.62 -18.42
C VAL A 148 1.31 19.30 -19.74
N VAL A 149 1.48 18.00 -20.02
CA VAL A 149 2.07 17.54 -21.28
C VAL A 149 1.04 16.73 -22.03
N LYS A 150 0.85 17.06 -23.30
CA LYS A 150 -0.07 16.38 -24.25
C LYS A 150 0.73 15.41 -25.11
N TYR A 151 0.23 14.19 -25.26
CA TYR A 151 0.84 13.11 -26.06
C TYR A 151 -0.19 12.54 -27.05
N ASP A 152 0.32 12.02 -28.17
CA ASP A 152 -0.42 11.14 -29.07
C ASP A 152 -0.52 9.69 -28.52
N ASP A 153 -1.11 8.79 -29.29
CA ASP A 153 -1.27 7.38 -28.96
C ASP A 153 0.07 6.62 -28.89
N ASP A 154 1.07 7.08 -29.63
CA ASP A 154 2.42 6.56 -29.64
C ASP A 154 3.33 7.20 -28.57
N TRP A 155 2.76 8.07 -27.74
CA TRP A 155 3.47 8.82 -26.69
C TRP A 155 4.54 9.76 -27.24
N ASN A 156 4.32 10.35 -28.41
CA ASN A 156 5.07 11.51 -28.87
C ASN A 156 4.44 12.77 -28.26
N GLU A 157 5.28 13.69 -27.80
CA GLU A 157 4.80 14.96 -27.25
C GLU A 157 4.20 15.83 -28.36
N LEU A 158 2.94 16.23 -28.20
CA LEU A 158 2.21 17.13 -29.10
C LEU A 158 2.26 18.59 -28.63
N GLY A 159 2.46 18.81 -27.34
CA GLY A 159 2.53 20.13 -26.75
C GLY A 159 2.58 20.09 -25.23
N GLN A 160 2.82 21.23 -24.63
CA GLN A 160 2.87 21.35 -23.16
C GLN A 160 2.42 22.72 -22.70
N CYS A 161 1.80 22.76 -21.52
CA CYS A 161 1.37 23.96 -20.82
C CYS A 161 2.17 24.14 -19.53
N SER A 162 2.87 25.25 -19.41
CA SER A 162 3.55 25.65 -18.17
C SER A 162 2.63 26.57 -17.36
N ILE A 163 2.32 26.19 -16.12
CA ILE A 163 1.42 26.93 -15.25
C ILE A 163 2.20 27.57 -14.09
N ILE A 164 2.22 28.89 -14.11
CA ILE A 164 2.68 29.74 -13.01
C ILE A 164 1.46 30.10 -12.19
N SER A 165 1.32 29.51 -11.01
CA SER A 165 0.16 29.73 -10.15
C SER A 165 0.58 30.45 -8.87
N LYS A 166 -0.10 31.54 -8.56
CA LYS A 166 0.15 32.29 -7.33
C LYS A 166 -0.21 31.46 -6.10
N ASN A 167 0.51 31.67 -5.03
CA ASN A 167 0.22 31.08 -3.72
C ASN A 167 0.23 29.55 -3.69
N VAL A 168 0.99 28.87 -4.58
CA VAL A 168 1.23 27.43 -4.52
C VAL A 168 2.61 27.17 -3.92
N TYR A 169 2.64 26.58 -2.73
CA TYR A 169 3.86 26.13 -2.05
C TYR A 169 4.17 24.67 -2.43
N GLU A 170 3.15 23.79 -2.38
CA GLU A 170 3.22 22.43 -2.87
C GLU A 170 1.98 22.08 -3.68
N PRO A 171 2.11 21.75 -4.98
CA PRO A 171 0.99 21.23 -5.76
C PRO A 171 0.66 19.79 -5.33
N PHE A 172 -0.61 19.40 -5.47
CA PHE A 172 -1.16 18.08 -5.18
C PHE A 172 -1.05 17.64 -3.71
N ALA A 173 -0.88 18.59 -2.79
CA ALA A 173 -0.65 18.32 -1.38
C ALA A 173 -1.88 17.73 -0.70
N ALA A 174 -1.76 16.52 -0.13
CA ALA A 174 -2.80 15.82 0.61
C ALA A 174 -4.11 15.56 -0.19
N GLY A 175 -4.03 15.51 -1.53
CA GLY A 175 -5.16 15.28 -2.41
C GLY A 175 -4.78 14.49 -3.66
N ASN A 176 -5.68 14.45 -4.62
CA ASN A 176 -5.50 13.81 -5.92
C ASN A 176 -5.60 14.83 -7.07
N VAL A 177 -5.34 14.37 -8.29
CA VAL A 177 -5.58 15.13 -9.51
C VAL A 177 -6.70 14.43 -10.27
N SER A 178 -7.80 15.13 -10.49
CA SER A 178 -8.93 14.69 -11.32
C SER A 178 -9.00 15.53 -12.58
N MET A 179 -9.25 14.90 -13.70
CA MET A 179 -9.31 15.57 -15.00
C MET A 179 -10.54 15.14 -15.79
N THR A 180 -11.03 16.07 -16.59
CA THR A 180 -12.08 15.85 -17.60
C THR A 180 -11.87 16.81 -18.73
N GLU A 181 -12.31 16.45 -19.92
CA GLU A 181 -12.29 17.35 -21.08
C GLU A 181 -13.70 17.69 -21.54
N ASN A 182 -13.87 18.89 -22.05
CA ASN A 182 -15.12 19.32 -22.69
C ASN A 182 -14.85 20.47 -23.64
N GLU A 183 -15.37 20.37 -24.87
CA GLU A 183 -15.26 21.40 -25.92
C GLU A 183 -13.84 21.95 -26.15
N GLY A 184 -12.83 21.06 -26.13
CA GLY A 184 -11.44 21.41 -26.36
C GLY A 184 -10.77 22.09 -25.16
N ILE A 185 -11.36 21.98 -23.98
CA ILE A 185 -10.78 22.42 -22.70
C ILE A 185 -10.56 21.23 -21.79
N LEU A 186 -9.34 21.06 -21.32
CA LEU A 186 -8.97 20.13 -20.25
C LEU A 186 -9.12 20.83 -18.89
N TYR A 187 -10.07 20.37 -18.08
CA TYR A 187 -10.23 20.82 -16.69
C TYR A 187 -9.45 19.92 -15.75
N ILE A 188 -8.68 20.53 -14.86
CA ILE A 188 -7.82 19.84 -13.89
C ILE A 188 -8.19 20.33 -12.50
N HIS A 189 -8.81 19.48 -11.69
CA HIS A 189 -9.18 19.78 -10.31
C HIS A 189 -8.28 19.01 -9.34
N THR A 190 -7.67 19.72 -8.41
CA THR A 190 -6.64 19.18 -7.53
C THR A 190 -6.56 19.94 -6.21
N SER A 191 -5.54 19.64 -5.43
CA SER A 191 -5.21 20.32 -4.17
C SER A 191 -3.85 21.00 -4.22
N ARG A 192 -3.64 21.92 -3.31
CA ARG A 192 -2.37 22.61 -3.08
C ARG A 192 -2.13 22.86 -1.60
N LEU A 193 -0.89 22.96 -1.19
CA LEU A 193 -0.50 23.68 0.01
C LEU A 193 -0.24 25.12 -0.41
N LEU A 194 -0.93 26.09 0.25
CA LEU A 194 -0.78 27.51 -0.03
C LEU A 194 0.40 28.12 0.74
N TYR A 195 0.91 29.24 0.27
CA TYR A 195 1.61 30.20 1.12
C TYR A 195 0.85 31.53 1.17
N TRP A 196 0.87 32.19 2.32
CA TRP A 196 0.30 33.51 2.51
C TRP A 196 1.33 34.43 3.15
N ASP A 197 1.54 35.57 2.51
CA ASP A 197 2.21 36.71 3.14
C ASP A 197 1.22 37.37 4.13
N THR A 198 1.33 37.01 5.38
CA THR A 198 0.67 37.81 6.43
C THR A 198 1.51 39.06 6.65
N VAL A 199 1.09 40.16 6.01
CA VAL A 199 1.76 41.47 6.04
C VAL A 199 1.95 42.02 7.47
N LYS A 200 1.25 41.50 8.46
CA LYS A 200 1.30 41.96 9.85
C LYS A 200 2.35 41.32 10.74
N ASP A 201 2.64 40.02 10.55
CA ASP A 201 3.47 39.28 11.51
C ASP A 201 4.68 38.56 10.93
N LYS A 202 4.95 38.64 9.61
CA LYS A 202 6.02 37.93 8.90
C LYS A 202 6.02 36.42 9.16
N VAL A 203 4.90 35.83 9.48
CA VAL A 203 4.74 34.39 9.63
C VAL A 203 4.15 33.85 8.34
N GLU A 204 4.91 33.05 7.64
CA GLU A 204 4.42 32.28 6.49
C GLU A 204 3.48 31.18 6.98
N ILE A 205 2.22 31.24 6.56
CA ILE A 205 1.22 30.23 6.90
C ILE A 205 1.00 29.35 5.68
N HIS A 206 1.30 28.06 5.83
CA HIS A 206 1.01 27.04 4.84
C HIS A 206 -0.37 26.45 5.11
N HIS A 207 -1.28 26.59 4.15
CA HIS A 207 -2.66 26.14 4.28
C HIS A 207 -3.07 25.29 3.08
N GLN A 208 -3.61 24.10 3.33
CA GLN A 208 -4.06 23.21 2.27
C GLN A 208 -5.44 23.67 1.75
N ALA A 209 -5.64 23.65 0.43
CA ALA A 209 -6.91 23.95 -0.22
C ALA A 209 -6.99 23.28 -1.61
N ASN A 210 -8.20 23.26 -2.19
CA ASN A 210 -8.38 22.84 -3.57
C ASN A 210 -7.91 23.90 -4.57
N LEU A 211 -7.81 23.48 -5.85
CA LEU A 211 -7.41 24.32 -6.96
C LEU A 211 -7.92 23.73 -8.28
N THR A 212 -8.36 24.58 -9.20
CA THR A 212 -8.78 24.15 -10.54
C THR A 212 -8.09 24.97 -11.61
N TYR A 213 -7.57 24.27 -12.62
CA TYR A 213 -7.04 24.85 -13.85
C TYR A 213 -7.92 24.47 -15.04
N ALA A 214 -7.91 25.30 -16.09
CA ALA A 214 -8.41 24.95 -17.41
C ALA A 214 -7.31 25.24 -18.45
N VAL A 215 -7.05 24.26 -19.30
CA VAL A 215 -6.05 24.31 -20.38
C VAL A 215 -6.76 24.11 -21.71
N ASP A 216 -6.54 25.03 -22.66
CA ASP A 216 -6.98 24.86 -24.02
C ASP A 216 -6.17 23.74 -24.68
N GLU A 217 -6.84 22.72 -25.20
CA GLU A 217 -6.19 21.52 -25.71
C GLU A 217 -5.49 21.74 -27.07
N ASN A 218 -5.87 22.78 -27.82
CA ASN A 218 -5.27 23.07 -29.13
C ASN A 218 -4.01 23.92 -28.99
N SER A 219 -4.10 25.00 -28.23
CA SER A 219 -2.96 25.91 -28.03
C SER A 219 -2.03 25.45 -26.91
N MET A 220 -2.46 24.55 -26.02
CA MET A 220 -1.79 24.18 -24.79
C MET A 220 -1.48 25.39 -23.90
N GLU A 221 -2.40 26.35 -23.85
CA GLU A 221 -2.33 27.51 -22.95
C GLU A 221 -3.25 27.35 -21.75
N CYS A 222 -2.81 27.82 -20.59
CA CYS A 222 -3.65 27.87 -19.39
C CYS A 222 -4.64 29.04 -19.52
N VAL A 223 -5.87 28.72 -19.89
CA VAL A 223 -6.94 29.72 -20.11
C VAL A 223 -7.66 30.09 -18.80
N MET A 224 -7.49 29.31 -17.74
CA MET A 224 -7.96 29.63 -16.39
C MET A 224 -6.99 29.06 -15.37
N ASN A 225 -6.47 29.96 -14.55
CA ASN A 225 -5.55 29.66 -13.46
C ASN A 225 -6.22 30.05 -12.15
N GLU A 226 -6.72 29.05 -11.39
CA GLU A 226 -7.56 29.20 -10.21
C GLU A 226 -9.02 29.60 -10.54
N ALA A 227 -9.91 28.59 -10.51
CA ALA A 227 -11.31 28.80 -10.80
C ALA A 227 -12.03 29.61 -9.72
N PRO A 228 -12.96 30.52 -10.10
CA PRO A 228 -13.78 31.22 -9.13
C PRO A 228 -14.58 30.23 -8.26
N GLY A 229 -14.61 30.50 -6.96
CA GLY A 229 -15.35 29.69 -6.01
C GLY A 229 -14.61 28.43 -5.51
N ASP A 230 -13.42 28.17 -5.99
CA ASP A 230 -12.55 27.11 -5.48
C ASP A 230 -11.94 27.54 -4.14
N TRP A 231 -12.70 27.42 -3.08
CA TRP A 231 -12.18 27.54 -1.74
C TRP A 231 -12.82 26.48 -0.85
N VAL A 232 -12.19 25.32 -0.81
CA VAL A 232 -12.41 24.27 0.18
C VAL A 232 -11.10 24.11 0.93
N SER A 233 -11.08 24.62 2.16
CA SER A 233 -9.95 24.54 3.05
C SER A 233 -9.78 23.10 3.51
N HIS A 234 -8.56 22.56 3.45
CA HIS A 234 -8.26 21.15 3.73
C HIS A 234 -9.14 20.21 2.90
N SER A 235 -9.04 20.33 1.57
CA SER A 235 -9.70 19.42 0.63
C SER A 235 -8.82 18.19 0.40
N PHE A 236 -9.36 16.99 0.68
CA PHE A 236 -8.61 15.72 0.69
C PHE A 236 -8.99 14.77 -0.43
N ALA A 237 -10.04 15.05 -1.18
CA ALA A 237 -10.38 14.31 -2.39
C ALA A 237 -11.04 15.28 -3.39
N GLN A 238 -10.58 15.24 -4.63
CA GLN A 238 -11.00 16.14 -5.70
C GLN A 238 -11.53 15.33 -6.87
N TYR A 239 -12.70 15.72 -7.39
CA TYR A 239 -13.27 15.14 -8.59
C TYR A 239 -13.83 16.27 -9.47
N VAL A 240 -13.71 16.10 -10.78
CA VAL A 240 -14.30 17.00 -11.77
C VAL A 240 -14.93 16.20 -12.89
N ILE A 241 -16.16 16.54 -13.25
CA ILE A 241 -16.89 16.00 -14.41
C ILE A 241 -17.59 17.14 -15.16
N THR A 242 -17.98 16.91 -16.40
CA THR A 242 -18.68 17.88 -17.24
C THR A 242 -19.94 17.28 -17.86
N ASP A 243 -20.93 18.14 -18.10
CA ASP A 243 -22.15 17.84 -18.91
C ASP A 243 -22.60 19.11 -19.62
N GLY A 244 -22.49 19.13 -20.95
CA GLY A 244 -22.65 20.34 -21.73
C GLY A 244 -21.79 21.48 -21.18
N ASP A 245 -22.35 22.65 -20.98
CA ASP A 245 -21.62 23.81 -20.40
C ASP A 245 -21.39 23.72 -18.91
N SER A 246 -21.92 22.69 -18.26
CA SER A 246 -21.78 22.55 -16.80
C SER A 246 -20.49 21.85 -16.42
N VAL A 247 -19.75 22.43 -15.47
CA VAL A 247 -18.58 21.83 -14.82
C VAL A 247 -18.91 21.61 -13.36
N TYR A 248 -18.83 20.37 -12.92
CA TYR A 248 -19.10 19.95 -11.54
C TYR A 248 -17.79 19.56 -10.86
N ARG A 249 -17.50 20.19 -9.72
CA ARG A 249 -16.32 19.92 -8.90
C ARG A 249 -16.76 19.44 -7.54
N LEU A 250 -16.26 18.30 -7.12
CA LEU A 250 -16.59 17.69 -5.83
C LEU A 250 -15.35 17.61 -4.94
N ASP A 251 -15.48 18.06 -3.71
CA ASP A 251 -14.41 18.10 -2.71
C ASP A 251 -14.86 17.45 -1.41
N LEU A 252 -13.95 16.73 -0.75
CA LEU A 252 -14.06 16.34 0.65
C LEU A 252 -13.29 17.33 1.51
N GLY A 253 -13.97 18.22 2.23
CA GLY A 253 -13.34 19.23 3.07
C GLY A 253 -13.50 18.96 4.57
N ASP A 254 -12.43 19.18 5.37
CA ASP A 254 -12.47 19.17 6.84
C ASP A 254 -12.27 20.55 7.46
N GLY A 255 -11.95 21.54 6.64
CA GLY A 255 -11.79 22.92 7.07
C GLY A 255 -13.08 23.72 6.97
N TYR A 256 -13.11 24.69 6.07
CA TYR A 256 -14.29 25.48 5.77
C TYR A 256 -14.59 25.45 4.28
N PRO A 257 -15.74 24.88 3.86
CA PRO A 257 -16.72 24.18 4.69
C PRO A 257 -16.28 22.73 5.03
N ARG A 258 -16.72 22.25 6.19
CA ARG A 258 -16.48 20.86 6.64
C ARG A 258 -17.63 19.99 6.13
N ALA A 259 -17.48 19.48 4.90
CA ALA A 259 -18.55 18.77 4.20
C ALA A 259 -18.01 18.01 2.96
N ILE A 260 -18.85 17.18 2.35
CA ILE A 260 -18.71 16.86 0.93
C ILE A 260 -19.35 18.02 0.17
N ASN A 261 -18.52 18.73 -0.59
CA ASN A 261 -18.86 19.97 -1.24
C ASN A 261 -18.97 19.76 -2.74
N LEU A 262 -20.08 20.21 -3.34
CA LEU A 262 -20.26 20.26 -4.79
C LEU A 262 -20.28 21.72 -5.24
N VAL A 263 -19.51 22.03 -6.25
CA VAL A 263 -19.54 23.31 -6.95
C VAL A 263 -19.98 23.09 -8.38
N LYS A 264 -21.16 23.60 -8.75
CA LYS A 264 -21.62 23.68 -10.13
C LYS A 264 -21.27 25.04 -10.70
N THR A 265 -20.71 25.03 -11.90
CA THR A 265 -20.32 26.24 -12.62
C THR A 265 -20.69 26.08 -14.08
N ILE A 266 -21.12 27.13 -14.73
CA ILE A 266 -21.28 27.17 -16.18
C ILE A 266 -19.98 27.64 -16.79
N ALA A 267 -19.37 26.81 -17.62
CA ALA A 267 -18.22 27.18 -18.43
C ALA A 267 -18.69 27.99 -19.63
N TYR A 268 -18.01 29.07 -19.90
CA TYR A 268 -18.33 29.94 -21.04
C TYR A 268 -17.00 30.32 -21.71
N ARG A 269 -16.95 30.15 -23.03
CA ARG A 269 -15.82 30.62 -23.84
C ARG A 269 -16.25 31.88 -24.59
N GLN A 270 -15.57 32.99 -24.34
CA GLN A 270 -15.81 34.22 -25.11
C GLN A 270 -15.12 34.12 -26.46
N PRO A 271 -15.85 34.33 -27.55
CA PRO A 271 -15.26 34.25 -28.89
C PRO A 271 -14.17 35.32 -29.16
N GLU A 272 -14.16 36.40 -28.37
CA GLU A 272 -13.30 37.57 -28.60
C GLU A 272 -11.93 37.50 -27.99
N ASP A 273 -11.77 36.73 -26.89
CA ASP A 273 -10.50 36.63 -26.18
C ASP A 273 -10.01 35.19 -25.92
N GLU A 274 -10.73 34.20 -26.43
CA GLU A 274 -10.44 32.76 -26.34
C GLU A 274 -10.27 32.20 -24.89
N LYS A 275 -10.62 33.00 -23.88
CA LYS A 275 -10.51 32.61 -22.48
C LYS A 275 -11.73 31.84 -22.02
N ALA A 276 -11.51 30.78 -21.24
CA ALA A 276 -12.59 30.10 -20.55
C ALA A 276 -12.97 30.87 -19.28
N TRP A 277 -14.27 31.11 -19.08
CA TRP A 277 -14.81 31.81 -17.92
C TRP A 277 -15.79 30.93 -17.18
N PHE A 278 -15.75 30.96 -15.87
CA PHE A 278 -16.77 30.33 -15.03
C PHE A 278 -17.82 31.38 -14.62
N MET A 279 -19.06 31.13 -14.95
CA MET A 279 -20.19 31.96 -14.54
C MET A 279 -21.18 31.14 -13.69
N ASN A 280 -22.03 31.85 -12.96
CA ASN A 280 -23.11 31.26 -12.18
C ASN A 280 -22.64 30.15 -11.23
N THR A 281 -21.49 30.36 -10.57
CA THR A 281 -20.93 29.40 -9.62
C THR A 281 -21.82 29.25 -8.39
N THR A 282 -22.34 28.05 -8.15
CA THR A 282 -23.17 27.72 -6.99
C THR A 282 -22.54 26.58 -6.20
N LYS A 283 -22.60 26.68 -4.87
CA LYS A 283 -22.04 25.70 -3.93
C LYS A 283 -23.14 24.95 -3.20
N TYR A 284 -22.95 23.65 -3.06
CA TYR A 284 -23.89 22.74 -2.39
C TYR A 284 -23.12 21.90 -1.37
N PHE A 285 -23.68 21.73 -0.19
CA PHE A 285 -23.15 20.85 0.85
C PHE A 285 -23.96 19.55 0.83
N LEU A 286 -23.40 18.51 0.21
CA LEU A 286 -24.09 17.24 0.02
C LEU A 286 -24.19 16.42 1.31
N LEU A 287 -23.15 16.47 2.12
CA LEU A 287 -23.08 15.84 3.43
C LEU A 287 -22.24 16.69 4.37
N GLN A 288 -22.83 17.17 5.44
CA GLN A 288 -22.09 17.85 6.48
C GLN A 288 -21.33 16.84 7.33
N ILE A 289 -20.05 17.15 7.59
CA ILE A 289 -19.16 16.26 8.36
C ILE A 289 -19.04 16.80 9.77
N ILE A 290 -19.22 15.91 10.76
CA ILE A 290 -19.07 16.24 12.18
C ILE A 290 -17.61 16.50 12.55
N GLY A 291 -17.38 17.20 13.67
CA GLY A 291 -16.07 17.49 14.21
C GLY A 291 -15.68 18.97 14.15
N GLY A 292 -14.51 19.29 14.64
CA GLY A 292 -13.95 20.62 14.62
C GLY A 292 -13.35 20.99 13.25
N ILE A 293 -13.41 22.26 12.89
CA ILE A 293 -12.76 22.76 11.68
C ILE A 293 -11.26 22.48 11.77
N GLY A 294 -10.71 21.75 10.77
CA GLY A 294 -9.28 21.50 10.67
C GLY A 294 -8.76 20.37 11.58
N ASP A 295 -9.60 19.51 12.15
CA ASP A 295 -9.15 18.38 12.95
C ASP A 295 -8.61 17.21 12.09
N ASN A 296 -8.66 17.35 10.77
CA ASN A 296 -8.12 16.43 9.75
C ASN A 296 -8.70 15.01 9.72
N TYR A 297 -9.67 14.69 10.56
CA TYR A 297 -10.35 13.40 10.56
C TYR A 297 -11.81 13.58 10.21
N THR A 298 -12.16 13.25 8.97
CA THR A 298 -13.55 13.35 8.48
C THR A 298 -14.35 12.08 8.76
N GLY A 299 -13.68 10.94 8.92
CA GLY A 299 -14.32 9.64 8.96
C GLY A 299 -14.90 9.22 7.60
N VAL A 300 -14.57 9.93 6.52
CA VAL A 300 -15.05 9.70 5.16
C VAL A 300 -13.90 9.32 4.25
N SER A 301 -14.13 8.38 3.34
CA SER A 301 -13.25 8.09 2.21
C SER A 301 -14.10 8.10 0.95
N MET A 302 -13.72 8.92 -0.04
CA MET A 302 -14.44 9.06 -1.29
C MET A 302 -14.04 7.99 -2.29
N GLY A 303 -14.98 7.41 -3.02
CA GLY A 303 -14.76 6.38 -4.02
C GLY A 303 -14.82 6.88 -5.46
N GLY A 304 -15.46 8.01 -5.73
CA GLY A 304 -15.62 8.56 -7.07
C GLY A 304 -16.77 9.53 -7.17
N PHE A 305 -16.89 10.15 -8.34
CA PHE A 305 -17.97 11.08 -8.68
C PHE A 305 -18.29 10.96 -10.16
N GLU A 306 -19.55 10.70 -10.51
CA GLU A 306 -20.00 10.40 -11.87
C GLU A 306 -21.34 11.07 -12.19
N LEU A 307 -21.67 11.14 -13.47
CA LEU A 307 -23.01 11.47 -13.96
C LEU A 307 -23.65 10.20 -14.52
N MET A 308 -24.82 9.84 -13.99
CA MET A 308 -25.63 8.68 -14.37
C MET A 308 -26.99 9.18 -14.84
N GLY A 309 -27.23 9.19 -16.16
CA GLY A 309 -28.39 9.87 -16.72
C GLY A 309 -28.41 11.36 -16.39
N ASP A 310 -29.42 11.81 -15.68
CA ASP A 310 -29.56 13.20 -15.19
C ASP A 310 -29.18 13.34 -13.70
N THR A 311 -28.56 12.32 -13.12
CA THR A 311 -28.21 12.25 -11.69
C THR A 311 -26.70 12.28 -11.47
N LEU A 312 -26.25 13.27 -10.72
CA LEU A 312 -24.90 13.30 -10.13
C LEU A 312 -24.84 12.27 -9.00
N ILE A 313 -23.88 11.37 -9.05
CA ILE A 313 -23.69 10.32 -8.06
C ILE A 313 -22.28 10.31 -7.52
N THR A 314 -22.16 10.24 -6.21
CA THR A 314 -20.88 9.97 -5.54
C THR A 314 -21.07 8.90 -4.48
N ALA A 315 -20.05 8.08 -4.27
CA ALA A 315 -20.06 7.01 -3.28
C ALA A 315 -18.76 6.94 -2.51
N GLY A 316 -18.81 6.33 -1.36
CA GLY A 316 -17.65 6.19 -0.49
C GLY A 316 -17.94 5.38 0.74
N SER A 317 -17.03 5.42 1.70
CA SER A 317 -17.26 4.88 3.04
C SER A 317 -17.27 6.00 4.08
N SER A 318 -18.14 5.89 5.08
CA SER A 318 -18.26 6.88 6.15
C SER A 318 -18.61 6.24 7.48
N ILE A 319 -18.16 6.86 8.56
CA ILE A 319 -18.80 6.69 9.87
C ILE A 319 -20.21 7.31 9.82
N VAL A 320 -21.04 7.02 10.82
CA VAL A 320 -22.29 7.76 11.01
C VAL A 320 -21.95 9.22 11.31
N GLN A 321 -22.42 10.15 10.48
CA GLN A 321 -22.20 11.59 10.64
C GLN A 321 -23.30 12.18 11.53
N ASP A 322 -23.24 11.87 12.81
CA ASP A 322 -24.23 12.20 13.82
C ASP A 322 -23.61 13.04 14.95
N SER A 323 -24.33 14.02 15.45
CA SER A 323 -23.91 14.88 16.56
C SER A 323 -23.65 14.12 17.87
N SER A 324 -24.08 12.86 17.99
CA SER A 324 -23.76 11.99 19.13
C SER A 324 -22.31 11.53 19.13
N VAL A 325 -21.61 11.58 17.98
CA VAL A 325 -20.19 11.24 17.87
C VAL A 325 -19.37 12.37 18.48
N THR A 326 -18.95 12.18 19.71
CA THR A 326 -18.21 13.19 20.49
C THR A 326 -16.71 13.11 20.34
N LYS A 327 -16.18 12.09 19.64
CA LYS A 327 -14.75 11.91 19.39
C LYS A 327 -14.48 11.94 17.90
N ALA A 328 -13.38 12.58 17.50
CA ALA A 328 -12.88 12.45 16.14
C ALA A 328 -12.71 10.97 15.80
N PRO A 329 -13.16 10.52 14.60
CA PRO A 329 -12.99 9.13 14.19
C PRO A 329 -11.50 8.81 14.12
N ASN A 330 -11.14 7.62 14.61
CA ASN A 330 -9.79 7.08 14.48
C ASN A 330 -9.74 6.03 13.36
N GLU A 331 -8.58 5.44 13.15
CA GLU A 331 -8.35 4.39 12.15
C GLU A 331 -9.18 3.12 12.41
N ASP A 332 -9.61 2.91 13.66
CA ASP A 332 -10.34 1.71 14.08
C ASP A 332 -11.86 1.90 14.08
N THR A 333 -12.35 3.11 13.81
CA THR A 333 -13.80 3.37 13.79
C THR A 333 -14.43 2.67 12.58
N TYR A 334 -15.42 1.81 12.82
CA TYR A 334 -16.13 1.12 11.74
C TYR A 334 -16.87 2.10 10.82
N ARG A 335 -17.00 1.73 9.56
CA ARG A 335 -17.60 2.53 8.51
C ARG A 335 -18.57 1.70 7.69
N ASN A 336 -19.45 2.40 7.02
CA ASN A 336 -20.39 1.81 6.05
C ASN A 336 -20.25 2.48 4.68
N ILE A 337 -20.61 1.76 3.64
CA ILE A 337 -20.67 2.30 2.28
C ILE A 337 -21.91 3.18 2.17
N PHE A 338 -21.72 4.38 1.67
CA PHE A 338 -22.78 5.34 1.35
C PHE A 338 -22.81 5.69 -0.13
N VAL A 339 -23.98 6.14 -0.57
CA VAL A 339 -24.19 6.78 -1.87
C VAL A 339 -24.92 8.10 -1.64
N LEU A 340 -24.45 9.14 -2.32
CA LEU A 340 -25.12 10.45 -2.42
C LEU A 340 -25.53 10.68 -3.88
N THR A 341 -26.76 11.10 -4.08
CA THR A 341 -27.29 11.48 -5.40
C THR A 341 -27.89 12.88 -5.38
N MET A 342 -27.84 13.57 -6.51
CA MET A 342 -28.43 14.89 -6.71
C MET A 342 -28.75 15.05 -8.21
N ASP A 343 -29.87 15.70 -8.53
CA ASP A 343 -30.13 16.03 -9.95
C ASP A 343 -29.03 16.97 -10.49
N LYS A 344 -28.70 16.81 -11.79
CA LYS A 344 -27.59 17.57 -12.41
C LYS A 344 -27.86 19.08 -12.45
N ASP A 345 -29.12 19.50 -12.42
CA ASP A 345 -29.47 20.89 -12.34
C ASP A 345 -29.38 21.48 -10.96
N CYS A 346 -29.19 20.60 -9.95
CA CYS A 346 -29.08 20.93 -8.54
C CYS A 346 -30.32 21.68 -7.98
N ASN A 347 -31.49 21.37 -8.49
CA ASN A 347 -32.76 21.96 -8.06
C ASN A 347 -33.32 21.33 -6.80
N SER A 348 -32.94 20.07 -6.52
CA SER A 348 -33.32 19.34 -5.32
C SER A 348 -32.14 19.26 -4.33
N GLY A 349 -32.44 18.91 -3.08
CA GLY A 349 -31.38 18.55 -2.12
C GLY A 349 -30.75 17.20 -2.43
N ALA A 350 -29.54 16.97 -1.94
CA ALA A 350 -28.89 15.67 -2.07
C ALA A 350 -29.64 14.58 -1.29
N SER A 351 -29.74 13.39 -1.89
CA SER A 351 -30.25 12.17 -1.25
C SER A 351 -29.09 11.34 -0.77
N PHE A 352 -29.15 10.90 0.49
CA PHE A 352 -28.14 10.04 1.13
C PHE A 352 -28.72 8.66 1.40
N LYS A 353 -27.99 7.61 1.02
CA LYS A 353 -28.35 6.20 1.30
C LYS A 353 -27.16 5.42 1.82
N TRP A 354 -27.38 4.61 2.84
CA TRP A 354 -26.46 3.54 3.23
C TRP A 354 -26.66 2.32 2.32
N ILE A 355 -25.55 1.75 1.86
CA ILE A 355 -25.51 0.50 1.08
C ILE A 355 -25.24 -0.68 1.99
N THR A 356 -24.48 -0.48 3.05
CA THR A 356 -24.16 -1.48 4.07
C THR A 356 -24.61 -1.01 5.44
N ASP A 357 -24.75 -1.94 6.39
CA ASP A 357 -25.13 -1.66 7.78
C ASP A 357 -24.28 -2.49 8.75
N TYR A 358 -22.95 -2.43 8.58
CA TYR A 358 -22.02 -3.11 9.49
C TYR A 358 -21.97 -2.43 10.85
N LYS A 359 -21.80 -3.25 11.89
CA LYS A 359 -21.65 -2.82 13.28
C LYS A 359 -20.22 -3.10 13.75
N GLU A 360 -19.82 -2.49 14.85
CA GLU A 360 -18.50 -2.69 15.44
C GLU A 360 -18.26 -4.17 15.83
N GLU A 361 -19.29 -4.86 16.30
CA GLU A 361 -19.26 -6.27 16.67
C GLU A 361 -19.02 -7.23 15.50
N ASP A 362 -19.30 -6.82 14.25
CA ASP A 362 -19.04 -7.64 13.07
C ASP A 362 -17.54 -7.79 12.80
N GLY A 363 -16.70 -6.92 13.38
CA GLY A 363 -15.25 -6.94 13.22
C GLY A 363 -14.79 -6.65 11.78
N ILE A 364 -15.65 -6.06 10.95
CA ILE A 364 -15.41 -5.78 9.54
C ILE A 364 -14.94 -4.34 9.39
N ARG A 365 -13.82 -4.14 8.67
CA ARG A 365 -13.37 -2.81 8.24
C ARG A 365 -13.56 -2.68 6.73
N ILE A 366 -14.27 -1.63 6.32
CA ILE A 366 -14.48 -1.31 4.91
C ILE A 366 -13.38 -0.34 4.45
N LEU A 367 -12.68 -0.71 3.39
CA LEU A 367 -11.58 0.08 2.83
C LEU A 367 -11.75 0.24 1.32
N ASN A 368 -11.05 1.22 0.77
CA ASN A 368 -10.82 1.39 -0.67
C ASN A 368 -12.10 1.42 -1.54
N PRO A 369 -13.12 2.23 -1.19
CA PRO A 369 -14.31 2.35 -2.04
C PRO A 369 -13.92 2.92 -3.42
N GLN A 370 -14.50 2.37 -4.50
CA GLN A 370 -14.26 2.81 -5.87
C GLN A 370 -15.58 2.76 -6.65
N LEU A 371 -16.04 3.93 -7.09
CA LEU A 371 -17.24 4.07 -7.93
C LEU A 371 -16.83 3.98 -9.40
N ILE A 372 -17.40 3.06 -10.14
CA ILE A 372 -17.07 2.78 -11.54
C ILE A 372 -18.31 3.03 -12.39
N LYS A 373 -18.20 3.95 -13.35
CA LYS A 373 -19.24 4.21 -14.34
C LYS A 373 -19.21 3.12 -15.41
N VAL A 374 -20.37 2.64 -15.78
CA VAL A 374 -20.62 1.75 -16.90
C VAL A 374 -21.62 2.42 -17.87
N LYS A 375 -21.84 1.82 -19.03
CA LYS A 375 -22.78 2.35 -20.02
C LYS A 375 -24.17 2.64 -19.43
N ASP A 376 -24.70 1.70 -18.65
CA ASP A 376 -26.07 1.74 -18.13
C ASP A 376 -26.09 1.78 -16.60
N GLY A 377 -25.28 2.67 -15.98
CA GLY A 377 -25.29 2.86 -14.53
C GLY A 377 -23.92 3.01 -13.90
N CYS A 378 -23.86 2.68 -12.62
CA CYS A 378 -22.63 2.66 -11.83
C CYS A 378 -22.52 1.39 -11.00
N TYR A 379 -21.30 1.00 -10.71
CA TYR A 379 -20.98 -0.02 -9.72
C TYR A 379 -20.13 0.59 -8.62
N ILE A 380 -20.30 0.12 -7.40
CA ILE A 380 -19.43 0.42 -6.27
C ILE A 380 -18.64 -0.83 -5.89
N PHE A 381 -17.32 -0.70 -5.85
CA PHE A 381 -16.38 -1.69 -5.35
C PHE A 381 -15.85 -1.25 -4.01
N TRP A 382 -15.60 -2.19 -3.08
CA TRP A 382 -14.87 -1.92 -1.84
C TRP A 382 -14.21 -3.19 -1.32
N GLU A 383 -13.25 -3.05 -0.43
CA GLU A 383 -12.65 -4.17 0.28
C GLU A 383 -13.23 -4.28 1.69
N GLU A 384 -13.48 -5.50 2.12
CA GLU A 384 -13.74 -5.86 3.50
C GLU A 384 -12.50 -6.52 4.09
N TYR A 385 -12.02 -5.99 5.17
CA TYR A 385 -10.92 -6.52 5.94
C TYR A 385 -11.44 -7.12 7.24
N TYR A 386 -11.08 -8.37 7.48
CA TYR A 386 -11.44 -9.13 8.65
C TYR A 386 -10.20 -9.35 9.50
N ALA A 387 -10.16 -8.74 10.70
CA ALA A 387 -9.11 -8.92 11.68
C ALA A 387 -9.44 -10.10 12.58
N GLU A 388 -8.94 -11.28 12.29
CA GLU A 388 -9.06 -12.45 13.15
C GLU A 388 -7.81 -12.63 14.03
N ARG A 389 -7.94 -13.37 15.17
CA ARG A 389 -6.87 -13.55 16.16
C ARG A 389 -5.54 -13.99 15.58
N ASP A 390 -5.56 -14.79 14.52
CA ASP A 390 -4.36 -15.38 13.92
C ASP A 390 -4.18 -15.05 12.44
N ARG A 391 -5.14 -14.35 11.82
CA ARG A 391 -5.15 -14.06 10.38
C ARG A 391 -5.97 -12.86 10.01
N ASN A 392 -5.44 -12.14 9.04
CA ASN A 392 -6.13 -11.09 8.34
C ASN A 392 -6.53 -11.60 6.97
N PHE A 393 -7.75 -11.42 6.55
CA PHE A 393 -8.15 -11.72 5.19
C PHE A 393 -8.99 -10.61 4.58
N TRP A 394 -8.99 -10.57 3.26
CA TRP A 394 -9.60 -9.53 2.46
C TRP A 394 -10.62 -10.12 1.50
N VAL A 395 -11.68 -9.36 1.27
CA VAL A 395 -12.72 -9.67 0.29
C VAL A 395 -13.04 -8.41 -0.47
N THR A 396 -13.15 -8.50 -1.79
CA THR A 396 -13.70 -7.42 -2.61
C THR A 396 -15.20 -7.61 -2.76
N ARG A 397 -15.94 -6.54 -2.49
CA ARG A 397 -17.37 -6.46 -2.76
C ARG A 397 -17.64 -5.67 -4.02
N VAL A 398 -18.66 -6.08 -4.75
CA VAL A 398 -19.13 -5.42 -5.96
C VAL A 398 -20.65 -5.31 -5.91
N ALA A 399 -21.18 -4.12 -6.14
CA ALA A 399 -22.62 -3.89 -6.15
C ALA A 399 -23.00 -2.91 -7.26
N LYS A 400 -24.07 -3.23 -8.01
CA LYS A 400 -24.65 -2.33 -8.98
C LYS A 400 -25.57 -1.33 -8.28
N LEU A 401 -25.58 -0.10 -8.75
CA LEU A 401 -26.39 0.99 -8.23
C LEU A 401 -27.44 1.41 -9.26
N LYS A 402 -28.65 1.70 -8.78
CA LYS A 402 -29.69 2.39 -9.53
C LYS A 402 -29.40 3.88 -9.58
N GLU A 403 -30.06 4.58 -10.49
CA GLU A 403 -29.93 6.03 -10.65
C GLU A 403 -30.27 6.81 -9.36
N ASP A 404 -31.21 6.30 -8.55
CA ASP A 404 -31.55 6.90 -7.26
C ASP A 404 -30.54 6.60 -6.15
N GLY A 405 -29.43 5.90 -6.46
CA GLY A 405 -28.38 5.51 -5.54
C GLY A 405 -28.70 4.27 -4.68
N SER A 406 -29.83 3.59 -4.89
CA SER A 406 -30.12 2.33 -4.22
C SER A 406 -29.45 1.14 -4.91
N LEU A 407 -29.36 0.02 -4.21
CA LEU A 407 -28.84 -1.23 -4.79
C LEU A 407 -29.73 -1.71 -5.94
N ASP A 408 -29.08 -2.17 -7.01
CA ASP A 408 -29.65 -2.92 -8.10
C ASP A 408 -29.23 -4.39 -8.01
N GLY A 409 -30.01 -5.20 -7.35
CA GLY A 409 -29.69 -6.61 -7.09
C GLY A 409 -28.97 -6.83 -5.75
N LYS A 410 -28.01 -7.74 -5.77
CA LYS A 410 -27.25 -8.15 -4.56
C LYS A 410 -25.84 -7.56 -4.53
N ILE A 411 -25.21 -7.63 -3.37
CA ILE A 411 -23.79 -7.34 -3.17
C ILE A 411 -23.00 -8.64 -3.38
N HIS A 412 -22.18 -8.67 -4.42
CA HIS A 412 -21.30 -9.80 -4.72
C HIS A 412 -20.08 -9.81 -3.81
N LYS A 413 -19.59 -11.00 -3.51
CA LYS A 413 -18.38 -11.23 -2.71
C LYS A 413 -17.35 -11.93 -3.58
N ILE A 414 -16.23 -11.28 -3.85
CA ILE A 414 -15.27 -11.69 -4.87
C ILE A 414 -13.90 -11.90 -4.27
N HIS A 415 -13.22 -12.98 -4.66
CA HIS A 415 -11.84 -13.23 -4.30
C HIS A 415 -10.90 -12.40 -5.18
N ALA A 416 -10.77 -11.12 -4.86
CA ALA A 416 -9.88 -10.18 -5.53
C ALA A 416 -9.34 -9.16 -4.54
N ARG A 417 -8.32 -8.42 -4.93
CA ARG A 417 -7.80 -7.26 -4.21
C ARG A 417 -7.95 -6.03 -5.08
N LEU A 418 -8.40 -4.95 -4.50
CA LEU A 418 -8.36 -3.64 -5.13
C LEU A 418 -6.95 -3.04 -5.07
N SER A 419 -6.71 -2.05 -5.88
CA SER A 419 -5.45 -1.34 -5.93
C SER A 419 -5.67 0.15 -6.27
N ASN A 420 -4.59 0.91 -6.38
CA ASN A 420 -4.63 2.29 -6.85
C ASN A 420 -5.07 2.38 -8.35
N CYS A 421 -4.88 1.29 -9.13
CA CYS A 421 -5.45 1.15 -10.45
C CYS A 421 -6.95 0.82 -10.33
N ARG A 422 -7.80 1.77 -10.66
CA ARG A 422 -9.25 1.58 -10.67
C ARG A 422 -9.66 0.59 -11.77
N PRO A 423 -10.68 -0.26 -11.56
CA PRO A 423 -11.23 -1.09 -12.62
C PRO A 423 -11.65 -0.25 -13.82
N ILE A 424 -11.25 -0.68 -15.01
CA ILE A 424 -11.79 -0.20 -16.28
C ILE A 424 -12.92 -1.11 -16.72
N VAL A 425 -13.76 -0.59 -17.59
CA VAL A 425 -14.81 -1.36 -18.28
C VAL A 425 -14.36 -1.57 -19.72
N THR A 426 -14.26 -2.83 -20.12
CA THR A 426 -13.85 -3.18 -21.48
C THR A 426 -15.02 -3.18 -22.46
N SER A 427 -14.71 -3.19 -23.74
CA SER A 427 -15.68 -3.23 -24.82
C SER A 427 -16.55 -4.49 -24.83
N ASP A 428 -16.12 -5.56 -24.20
CA ASP A 428 -16.83 -6.84 -24.03
C ASP A 428 -17.47 -7.02 -22.63
N ASP A 429 -17.77 -5.92 -21.94
CA ASP A 429 -18.46 -5.88 -20.66
C ASP A 429 -17.73 -6.57 -19.50
N HIS A 430 -16.39 -6.44 -19.43
CA HIS A 430 -15.61 -6.90 -18.28
C HIS A 430 -15.11 -5.72 -17.44
N PHE A 431 -15.07 -5.93 -16.11
CA PHE A 431 -14.24 -5.12 -15.23
C PHE A 431 -12.84 -5.68 -15.20
N ILE A 432 -11.84 -4.88 -15.56
CA ILE A 432 -10.44 -5.29 -15.53
C ILE A 432 -9.62 -4.28 -14.76
N TRP A 433 -8.78 -4.77 -13.87
CA TRP A 433 -7.77 -3.99 -13.15
C TRP A 433 -6.58 -4.87 -12.81
N TYR A 434 -5.55 -4.29 -12.26
CA TYR A 434 -4.42 -5.07 -11.74
C TYR A 434 -4.01 -4.60 -10.35
N SER A 435 -3.44 -5.51 -9.59
CA SER A 435 -2.67 -5.26 -8.39
C SER A 435 -1.22 -5.67 -8.64
N THR A 436 -0.26 -5.08 -7.96
CA THR A 436 1.16 -5.44 -8.09
C THR A 436 1.65 -6.07 -6.81
N MET A 437 2.29 -7.23 -6.93
CA MET A 437 2.95 -7.93 -5.85
C MET A 437 4.39 -8.23 -6.22
N GLU A 438 5.35 -7.77 -5.44
CA GLU A 438 6.79 -8.00 -5.68
C GLU A 438 7.23 -7.74 -7.14
N SER A 439 6.78 -6.68 -7.77
CA SER A 439 7.04 -6.34 -9.17
C SER A 439 6.25 -7.16 -10.21
N MET A 440 5.31 -7.99 -9.80
CA MET A 440 4.44 -8.73 -10.70
C MET A 440 3.04 -8.15 -10.72
N PRO A 441 2.49 -7.73 -11.87
CA PRO A 441 1.09 -7.39 -11.98
C PRO A 441 0.25 -8.67 -11.93
N ILE A 442 -0.84 -8.58 -11.18
CA ILE A 442 -1.87 -9.59 -11.10
C ILE A 442 -3.13 -8.96 -11.65
N PHE A 443 -3.55 -9.43 -12.81
CA PHE A 443 -4.76 -8.93 -13.45
C PHE A 443 -5.98 -9.68 -12.92
N TYR A 444 -7.05 -8.91 -12.71
CA TYR A 444 -8.36 -9.42 -12.36
C TYR A 444 -9.33 -9.09 -13.50
N SER A 445 -10.16 -10.04 -13.85
CA SER A 445 -11.19 -9.90 -14.87
C SER A 445 -12.51 -10.46 -14.36
N LEU A 446 -13.57 -9.65 -14.41
CA LEU A 446 -14.93 -10.02 -14.01
C LEU A 446 -15.90 -9.71 -15.15
N ASP A 447 -16.54 -10.73 -15.69
CA ASP A 447 -17.64 -10.58 -16.65
C ASP A 447 -18.84 -9.95 -15.91
N MET A 448 -19.25 -8.76 -16.34
CA MET A 448 -20.34 -8.00 -15.70
C MET A 448 -21.69 -8.70 -15.77
N ASN A 449 -21.90 -9.56 -16.81
CA ASN A 449 -23.12 -10.29 -17.02
C ASN A 449 -23.19 -11.59 -16.20
N ARG A 450 -22.09 -11.97 -15.53
CA ARG A 450 -21.91 -13.23 -14.82
C ARG A 450 -21.32 -13.08 -13.44
N LEU A 451 -21.55 -11.94 -12.77
CA LEU A 451 -21.00 -11.67 -11.44
C LEU A 451 -21.35 -12.76 -10.40
N ASP A 452 -22.49 -13.43 -10.57
CA ASP A 452 -22.88 -14.57 -9.72
C ASP A 452 -21.89 -15.73 -9.75
N ASP A 453 -21.20 -15.93 -10.87
CA ASP A 453 -20.21 -16.99 -11.04
C ASP A 453 -18.92 -16.75 -10.23
N TYR A 454 -18.73 -15.53 -9.74
CA TYR A 454 -17.57 -15.14 -8.94
C TYR A 454 -17.87 -15.03 -7.44
N ASP A 455 -19.14 -15.20 -7.03
CA ASP A 455 -19.52 -15.15 -5.63
C ASP A 455 -18.84 -16.26 -4.83
N PHE A 456 -18.27 -15.90 -3.72
CA PHE A 456 -17.54 -16.80 -2.84
C PHE A 456 -17.99 -16.71 -1.39
N ASN A 457 -18.39 -17.83 -0.81
CA ASN A 457 -18.93 -17.89 0.54
C ASN A 457 -18.16 -18.80 1.51
N GLY A 458 -16.99 -19.33 1.12
CA GLY A 458 -16.28 -20.32 1.91
C GLY A 458 -14.80 -20.02 2.14
N ARG A 459 -14.20 -20.74 3.08
CA ARG A 459 -12.77 -20.84 3.30
C ARG A 459 -12.28 -22.19 2.80
N ILE A 460 -11.09 -22.20 2.22
CA ILE A 460 -10.43 -23.41 1.72
C ILE A 460 -9.31 -23.76 2.68
N PHE A 461 -9.35 -24.94 3.27
CA PHE A 461 -8.30 -25.38 4.17
C PHE A 461 -7.05 -25.79 3.41
N ALA A 462 -5.87 -25.52 3.99
CA ALA A 462 -4.59 -25.77 3.34
C ALA A 462 -4.35 -27.26 3.04
N ASP A 463 -5.00 -28.18 3.74
CA ASP A 463 -4.96 -29.63 3.47
C ASP A 463 -5.65 -30.01 2.15
N GLN A 464 -6.47 -29.13 1.56
CA GLN A 464 -7.08 -29.29 0.24
C GLN A 464 -6.19 -28.77 -0.91
N LEU A 465 -5.03 -28.19 -0.59
CA LEU A 465 -4.10 -27.64 -1.56
C LEU A 465 -3.17 -28.74 -2.10
N GLU A 466 -2.95 -28.77 -3.39
CA GLU A 466 -1.94 -29.59 -4.00
C GLU A 466 -0.60 -28.84 -4.03
N ILE A 467 0.37 -29.30 -3.24
CA ILE A 467 1.69 -28.68 -3.15
C ILE A 467 2.69 -29.52 -3.93
N LYS A 468 3.36 -28.91 -4.89
CA LYS A 468 4.43 -29.50 -5.69
C LYS A 468 5.76 -28.82 -5.39
N LEU A 469 6.77 -29.63 -5.12
CA LEU A 469 8.16 -29.20 -5.04
C LEU A 469 8.88 -29.51 -6.35
N SER A 470 9.76 -28.63 -6.80
CA SER A 470 10.59 -28.87 -8.00
C SER A 470 11.52 -30.06 -7.84
N GLN A 471 11.87 -30.39 -6.58
CA GLN A 471 12.74 -31.52 -6.24
C GLN A 471 12.41 -32.02 -4.83
N TYR A 472 12.31 -33.34 -4.66
CA TYR A 472 12.00 -34.00 -3.39
C TYR A 472 13.21 -34.67 -2.72
N THR A 473 14.35 -34.73 -3.40
CA THR A 473 15.57 -35.34 -2.89
C THR A 473 16.79 -34.55 -3.32
N TYR A 474 17.66 -34.24 -2.40
CA TYR A 474 18.96 -33.62 -2.61
C TYR A 474 20.04 -34.51 -2.05
N THR A 475 21.25 -34.48 -2.60
CA THR A 475 22.44 -35.06 -1.99
C THR A 475 23.20 -33.97 -1.26
N ALA A 476 23.58 -34.20 -0.02
CA ALA A 476 24.34 -33.23 0.75
C ALA A 476 25.71 -32.97 0.10
N ILE A 477 26.13 -31.73 0.10
CA ILE A 477 27.45 -31.35 -0.41
C ILE A 477 28.43 -31.43 0.76
N ASN A 478 29.50 -32.21 0.61
CA ASN A 478 30.53 -32.39 1.63
C ASN A 478 31.52 -31.21 1.63
N ASP A 479 31.00 -29.98 1.87
CA ASP A 479 31.80 -28.76 1.98
C ASP A 479 31.64 -28.17 3.39
N SER A 480 32.62 -28.45 4.22
CA SER A 480 32.63 -27.94 5.61
C SER A 480 32.84 -26.41 5.70
N SER A 481 33.24 -25.76 4.59
CA SER A 481 33.53 -24.33 4.56
C SER A 481 32.25 -23.49 4.37
N ARG A 482 31.16 -24.08 3.81
CA ARG A 482 29.90 -23.37 3.51
C ARG A 482 28.70 -24.16 4.03
N MET A 483 27.71 -23.42 4.53
CA MET A 483 26.41 -23.98 4.85
C MET A 483 25.53 -23.91 3.60
N HIS A 484 25.27 -25.05 2.98
CA HIS A 484 24.35 -25.14 1.83
C HIS A 484 22.91 -25.12 2.31
N SER A 485 22.06 -24.43 1.56
CA SER A 485 20.62 -24.35 1.80
C SER A 485 19.88 -25.00 0.63
N TYR A 486 19.14 -26.05 0.91
CA TYR A 486 18.36 -26.81 -0.07
C TYR A 486 16.93 -26.23 -0.09
N LYS A 487 16.52 -25.65 -1.22
CA LYS A 487 15.25 -24.94 -1.38
C LYS A 487 14.62 -25.33 -2.71
N PRO A 488 13.80 -26.39 -2.74
CA PRO A 488 13.00 -26.68 -3.93
C PRO A 488 12.03 -25.53 -4.19
N ASP A 489 11.77 -25.19 -5.45
CA ASP A 489 10.69 -24.27 -5.79
C ASP A 489 9.36 -24.88 -5.36
N VAL A 490 8.52 -24.03 -4.77
CA VAL A 490 7.21 -24.41 -4.26
C VAL A 490 6.14 -23.89 -5.20
N THR A 491 5.33 -24.79 -5.74
CA THR A 491 4.16 -24.44 -6.54
C THR A 491 2.92 -25.04 -5.88
N VAL A 492 1.90 -24.23 -5.67
CA VAL A 492 0.66 -24.63 -5.02
C VAL A 492 -0.48 -24.53 -6.00
N TYR A 493 -1.37 -25.50 -5.98
CA TYR A 493 -2.58 -25.55 -6.79
C TYR A 493 -3.80 -25.78 -5.90
N TYR A 494 -4.91 -25.22 -6.31
CA TYR A 494 -6.22 -25.59 -5.82
C TYR A 494 -7.09 -25.98 -7.02
N GLN A 495 -7.63 -27.20 -7.02
CA GLN A 495 -8.43 -27.75 -8.11
C GLN A 495 -7.83 -27.50 -9.52
N GLY A 496 -6.53 -27.75 -9.65
CA GLY A 496 -5.79 -27.59 -10.91
C GLY A 496 -5.41 -26.16 -11.30
N LYS A 497 -5.89 -25.14 -10.58
CA LYS A 497 -5.47 -23.75 -10.77
C LYS A 497 -4.27 -23.41 -9.90
N LYS A 498 -3.27 -22.80 -10.51
CA LYS A 498 -2.06 -22.36 -9.81
C LYS A 498 -2.37 -21.15 -8.93
N LEU A 499 -1.99 -21.22 -7.66
CA LEU A 499 -2.10 -20.15 -6.69
C LEU A 499 -0.86 -19.25 -6.71
N VAL A 500 -1.00 -18.04 -6.20
CA VAL A 500 0.03 -16.99 -6.19
C VAL A 500 0.67 -16.88 -4.81
N ASN A 501 1.98 -17.13 -4.76
CA ASN A 501 2.75 -16.92 -3.53
C ASN A 501 2.72 -15.46 -3.09
N GLY A 502 2.54 -15.25 -1.78
CA GLY A 502 2.43 -13.92 -1.16
C GLY A 502 1.01 -13.38 -1.16
N GLN A 503 0.15 -13.80 -2.07
CA GLN A 503 -1.28 -13.44 -2.12
C GLN A 503 -2.15 -14.56 -1.53
N ASP A 504 -2.12 -15.75 -2.10
CA ASP A 504 -2.97 -16.87 -1.71
C ASP A 504 -2.32 -17.73 -0.62
N TYR A 505 -1.01 -17.76 -0.58
CA TYR A 505 -0.23 -18.50 0.41
C TYR A 505 1.13 -17.87 0.62
N THR A 506 1.78 -18.29 1.69
CA THR A 506 3.22 -18.08 1.94
C THR A 506 3.84 -19.41 2.29
N TYR A 507 5.17 -19.51 2.19
CA TYR A 507 5.85 -20.73 2.63
C TYR A 507 7.17 -20.44 3.35
N GLU A 508 7.57 -21.38 4.20
CA GLU A 508 8.81 -21.27 4.98
C GLU A 508 9.52 -22.64 5.01
N TYR A 509 10.84 -22.64 4.85
CA TYR A 509 11.65 -23.86 4.91
C TYR A 509 12.15 -24.15 6.29
N HIS A 510 12.11 -25.44 6.69
CA HIS A 510 12.59 -25.92 7.97
C HIS A 510 13.59 -27.07 7.75
N ASP A 511 14.64 -27.11 8.58
CA ASP A 511 15.70 -28.14 8.60
C ASP A 511 16.42 -28.35 7.25
N ASN A 512 16.36 -27.39 6.35
CA ASN A 512 16.84 -27.46 4.98
C ASN A 512 18.34 -27.17 4.79
N TYR A 513 19.15 -27.39 5.84
CA TYR A 513 20.58 -27.12 5.84
C TYR A 513 21.42 -28.35 6.20
N THR A 514 20.81 -29.41 6.66
CA THR A 514 21.50 -30.59 7.17
C THR A 514 20.89 -31.86 6.57
N GLN A 515 21.73 -32.90 6.44
CA GLN A 515 21.27 -34.24 6.11
C GLN A 515 20.07 -34.66 6.97
N GLY A 516 19.07 -35.27 6.35
CA GLY A 516 17.83 -35.71 6.97
C GLY A 516 16.59 -35.26 6.22
N THR A 517 15.47 -35.29 6.93
CA THR A 517 14.20 -34.80 6.39
C THR A 517 14.10 -33.30 6.61
N ALA A 518 13.91 -32.55 5.54
CA ALA A 518 13.59 -31.14 5.53
C ALA A 518 12.12 -30.92 5.18
N TYR A 519 11.59 -29.76 5.51
CA TYR A 519 10.16 -29.46 5.35
C TYR A 519 9.95 -28.10 4.72
N VAL A 520 8.82 -27.97 4.06
CA VAL A 520 8.23 -26.71 3.63
C VAL A 520 6.86 -26.60 4.29
N ASP A 521 6.65 -25.56 5.08
CA ASP A 521 5.34 -25.21 5.61
C ASP A 521 4.69 -24.21 4.66
N VAL A 522 3.61 -24.59 4.02
CA VAL A 522 2.78 -23.73 3.18
C VAL A 522 1.59 -23.27 4.00
N THR A 523 1.50 -21.97 4.23
CA THR A 523 0.44 -21.34 5.01
C THR A 523 -0.47 -20.56 4.08
N GLY A 524 -1.75 -20.90 4.07
CA GLY A 524 -2.77 -20.21 3.31
C GLY A 524 -2.97 -18.77 3.78
N LYS A 525 -3.40 -17.91 2.86
CA LYS A 525 -3.76 -16.52 3.09
C LYS A 525 -5.15 -16.26 2.54
N ASP A 526 -5.78 -15.22 3.09
CA ASP A 526 -7.10 -14.76 2.70
C ASP A 526 -8.15 -15.89 2.78
N PHE A 527 -8.58 -16.45 1.67
CA PHE A 527 -9.54 -17.57 1.63
C PHE A 527 -8.93 -18.91 1.97
N PHE A 528 -7.64 -19.05 1.77
CA PHE A 528 -6.93 -20.28 2.09
C PHE A 528 -6.46 -20.22 3.53
N VAL A 529 -6.89 -21.15 4.35
CA VAL A 529 -6.64 -21.16 5.78
C VAL A 529 -5.90 -22.44 6.21
N GLY A 530 -5.06 -22.33 7.22
CA GLY A 530 -4.27 -23.45 7.74
C GLY A 530 -2.87 -23.50 7.15
N THR A 531 -2.10 -24.44 7.65
CA THR A 531 -0.74 -24.71 7.21
C THR A 531 -0.66 -26.19 6.84
N GLN A 532 -0.15 -26.48 5.65
CA GLN A 532 0.17 -27.83 5.19
C GLN A 532 1.69 -27.96 5.11
N ARG A 533 2.21 -29.06 5.65
CA ARG A 533 3.63 -29.39 5.63
C ARG A 533 3.94 -30.42 4.56
N VAL A 534 4.93 -30.14 3.73
CA VAL A 534 5.48 -31.07 2.74
C VAL A 534 6.95 -31.33 3.06
N SER A 535 7.38 -32.60 2.97
CA SER A 535 8.77 -32.97 3.26
C SER A 535 9.57 -33.25 1.97
N PHE A 536 10.88 -33.06 2.09
CA PHE A 536 11.86 -33.52 1.12
C PHE A 536 13.12 -34.04 1.84
N GLN A 537 13.91 -34.87 1.16
CA GLN A 537 15.06 -35.56 1.74
C GLN A 537 16.37 -34.90 1.34
N ILE A 538 17.29 -34.78 2.29
CA ILE A 538 18.68 -34.43 2.04
C ILE A 538 19.50 -35.69 2.39
N LEU A 539 19.90 -36.43 1.36
CA LEU A 539 20.68 -37.65 1.48
C LEU A 539 22.12 -37.34 1.96
N PRO A 540 22.82 -38.33 2.55
CA PRO A 540 24.24 -38.17 2.86
C PRO A 540 25.03 -37.74 1.61
N ALA A 541 26.12 -36.99 1.82
CA ALA A 541 27.11 -36.81 0.75
C ALA A 541 27.66 -38.18 0.36
N GLU A 542 27.86 -38.37 -0.94
CA GLU A 542 28.59 -39.59 -1.41
C GLU A 542 29.98 -39.57 -0.76
N GLU A 543 30.34 -40.67 -0.11
CA GLU A 543 31.70 -40.86 0.39
C GLU A 543 32.64 -40.95 -0.83
N ASP A 544 33.71 -40.19 -0.83
CA ASP A 544 34.77 -40.38 -1.80
C ASP A 544 35.23 -41.83 -1.75
N PRO A 545 35.37 -42.53 -2.90
CA PRO A 545 35.87 -43.87 -2.87
C PRO A 545 37.19 -43.93 -2.11
N PRO A 546 37.35 -44.91 -1.23
CA PRO A 546 38.55 -44.98 -0.39
C PRO A 546 39.79 -44.88 -1.30
N TYR A 547 40.63 -43.91 -0.95
CA TYR A 547 41.90 -43.69 -1.67
C TYR A 547 42.70 -45.03 -1.67
N GLN A 548 42.78 -45.69 -2.80
CA GLN A 548 43.67 -46.81 -2.98
C GLN A 548 45.07 -46.28 -3.18
N GLU A 549 45.90 -46.43 -2.14
CA GLU A 549 47.31 -46.19 -2.30
C GLU A 549 47.87 -47.06 -3.44
N PRO A 550 48.62 -46.53 -4.39
CA PRO A 550 49.25 -47.33 -5.44
C PRO A 550 50.20 -48.30 -4.77
N SER A 551 49.99 -49.62 -4.91
CA SER A 551 50.85 -50.63 -4.40
C SER A 551 52.20 -50.58 -5.16
N TRP A 552 53.20 -49.99 -4.53
CA TRP A 552 54.59 -50.07 -5.00
C TRP A 552 55.19 -51.41 -4.64
N THR A 553 55.18 -52.39 -5.53
CA THR A 553 56.03 -53.56 -5.43
C THR A 553 57.48 -53.13 -5.73
N SER A 554 58.25 -53.01 -4.70
CA SER A 554 59.68 -52.80 -4.79
C SER A 554 60.43 -54.05 -5.25
N LYS A 555 61.28 -53.89 -6.25
CA LYS A 555 62.42 -54.75 -6.45
C LYS A 555 63.70 -53.94 -6.69
N PRO A 556 64.78 -54.23 -6.00
CA PRO A 556 65.95 -53.34 -5.97
C PRO A 556 66.91 -53.62 -7.14
N GLY A 557 67.49 -52.54 -7.63
CA GLY A 557 68.57 -52.70 -8.62
C GLY A 557 69.21 -51.38 -9.03
N SER A 558 70.38 -51.13 -8.46
CA SER A 558 71.55 -50.31 -8.90
C SER A 558 71.43 -48.80 -9.04
N THR A 559 72.21 -48.20 -8.24
CA THR A 559 72.92 -46.95 -8.17
C THR A 559 73.15 -46.22 -9.48
N ILE A 560 72.58 -45.00 -9.64
CA ILE A 560 73.28 -43.90 -10.34
C ILE A 560 72.85 -42.58 -9.67
N ARG A 561 73.85 -41.84 -9.25
CA ARG A 561 73.80 -40.52 -8.59
C ARG A 561 73.39 -39.46 -9.61
N PRO A 562 72.33 -38.67 -9.41
CA PRO A 562 72.09 -37.48 -10.23
C PRO A 562 72.79 -36.24 -9.66
N THR A 563 73.40 -35.53 -10.58
CA THR A 563 74.08 -34.28 -10.43
C THR A 563 73.07 -33.17 -10.04
N ALA A 564 73.52 -32.28 -9.15
CA ALA A 564 72.75 -31.10 -8.70
C ALA A 564 72.39 -30.18 -9.86
N THR A 565 71.11 -29.87 -10.00
CA THR A 565 70.59 -28.81 -10.87
C THR A 565 70.04 -27.64 -10.03
N LYS A 566 70.37 -26.46 -10.47
CA LYS A 566 70.28 -25.16 -9.82
C LYS A 566 68.85 -24.79 -9.37
N LYS A 567 68.75 -24.13 -8.23
CA LYS A 567 67.66 -23.40 -7.62
C LYS A 567 67.12 -22.32 -8.55
N PRO A 568 65.80 -22.18 -8.74
CA PRO A 568 65.21 -21.04 -9.42
C PRO A 568 65.18 -19.79 -8.54
N THR A 569 65.49 -18.66 -9.15
CA THR A 569 65.66 -17.34 -8.61
C THR A 569 64.30 -16.77 -8.11
N ALA A 570 64.31 -16.12 -6.98
CA ALA A 570 63.16 -15.45 -6.38
C ALA A 570 62.56 -14.35 -7.25
N THR A 571 61.24 -14.36 -7.41
CA THR A 571 60.51 -13.28 -8.06
C THR A 571 60.11 -12.21 -7.06
N ILE A 572 60.26 -11.00 -7.48
CA ILE A 572 60.27 -9.71 -6.79
C ILE A 572 58.93 -9.44 -6.06
N ARG A 573 59.01 -9.03 -4.82
CA ARG A 573 57.95 -8.51 -3.96
C ARG A 573 57.56 -7.09 -4.38
N PRO A 574 56.27 -6.71 -4.56
CA PRO A 574 55.89 -5.34 -4.82
C PRO A 574 56.07 -4.45 -3.58
N THR A 575 56.51 -3.27 -3.82
CA THR A 575 56.88 -2.22 -2.88
C THR A 575 55.66 -1.57 -2.22
N VAL A 576 55.70 -1.38 -0.93
CA VAL A 576 54.73 -0.69 -0.10
C VAL A 576 54.71 0.79 -0.44
N THR A 577 53.53 1.31 -0.82
CA THR A 577 53.31 2.74 -1.03
C THR A 577 52.92 3.40 0.30
N LYS A 578 53.50 4.54 0.56
CA LYS A 578 53.46 5.32 1.79
C LYS A 578 52.08 5.88 2.13
N LYS A 579 51.77 5.89 3.41
CA LYS A 579 50.69 6.55 4.14
C LYS A 579 50.70 8.08 3.90
N PRO A 580 49.53 8.73 3.66
CA PRO A 580 49.46 10.18 3.71
C PRO A 580 49.37 10.68 5.16
N THR A 581 50.06 11.79 5.38
CA THR A 581 50.27 12.52 6.62
C THR A 581 48.94 13.21 7.08
N ALA A 582 48.72 13.25 8.39
CA ALA A 582 47.64 13.90 9.06
C ALA A 582 47.65 15.41 8.88
N THR A 583 46.46 15.99 8.62
CA THR A 583 46.24 17.43 8.63
C THR A 583 45.35 17.82 9.83
N ILE A 584 45.94 18.61 10.63
CA ILE A 584 45.56 19.59 11.66
C ILE A 584 44.06 19.74 12.01
N ARG A 585 43.78 19.54 13.29
CA ARG A 585 42.55 19.87 14.03
C ARG A 585 42.51 21.36 14.38
N PRO A 586 41.43 22.10 14.23
CA PRO A 586 41.23 23.36 14.92
C PRO A 586 40.61 23.13 16.30
N THR A 587 41.23 23.70 17.30
CA THR A 587 40.75 23.82 18.67
C THR A 587 39.88 25.05 18.79
N VAL A 588 38.67 24.93 19.30
CA VAL A 588 37.90 26.06 19.84
C VAL A 588 37.47 25.72 21.26
N THR A 589 38.04 26.46 22.18
CA THR A 589 37.62 26.62 23.56
C THR A 589 36.53 27.66 23.65
N GLY A 590 35.49 27.39 24.44
CA GLY A 590 34.48 28.38 24.79
C GLY A 590 33.36 27.81 25.63
N LYS A 591 33.51 27.96 26.94
CA LYS A 591 32.50 27.63 27.94
C LYS A 591 31.56 28.85 28.13
N PRO A 592 30.22 28.70 28.17
CA PRO A 592 29.37 29.76 28.67
C PRO A 592 28.96 29.50 30.13
N THR A 593 29.04 30.56 30.85
CA THR A 593 28.70 30.78 32.26
C THR A 593 27.17 30.87 32.43
N LYS A 594 26.69 30.34 33.56
CA LYS A 594 25.34 30.53 34.09
C LYS A 594 25.02 32.00 34.35
N ILE A 595 23.83 32.41 34.00
CA ILE A 595 23.15 33.54 34.67
C ILE A 595 21.73 33.08 35.02
N ASN A 596 21.46 33.12 36.30
CA ASN A 596 20.16 32.99 36.94
C ASN A 596 19.56 34.41 37.05
N THR A 597 18.30 34.61 36.68
CA THR A 597 17.41 35.54 37.39
C THR A 597 15.96 35.19 37.08
N GLY A 598 15.18 35.10 38.10
CA GLY A 598 13.78 34.74 38.07
C GLY A 598 12.83 35.90 37.91
N SER A 599 11.61 35.56 37.86
CA SER A 599 10.37 36.19 38.34
C SER A 599 9.25 36.32 37.32
N ASN A 600 8.23 35.57 37.62
CA ASN A 600 6.77 35.72 37.40
C ASN A 600 6.26 36.82 36.45
N THR A 601 5.39 36.41 35.50
CA THR A 601 3.94 36.65 35.61
C THR A 601 3.19 36.01 34.44
N ASP A 602 2.04 35.50 34.80
CA ASP A 602 0.96 34.89 34.04
C ASP A 602 0.50 35.67 32.81
N THR A 603 0.30 34.98 31.67
CA THR A 603 -0.92 35.12 30.84
C THR A 603 -0.88 34.06 29.73
N GLY A 604 -1.95 33.32 29.60
CA GLY A 604 -2.08 32.16 28.72
C GLY A 604 -1.97 32.48 27.22
N ASN A 605 -1.30 31.59 26.54
CA ASN A 605 -1.62 31.31 25.17
C ASN A 605 -1.17 29.86 24.82
N ASN A 606 -2.12 29.07 24.43
CA ASN A 606 -1.95 27.67 24.06
C ASN A 606 -1.16 27.57 22.75
N SER A 607 0.14 27.34 22.87
CA SER A 607 0.96 26.83 21.77
C SER A 607 1.31 25.41 22.11
N SER A 608 0.68 24.45 21.44
CA SER A 608 1.04 23.02 21.50
C SER A 608 2.44 22.84 20.94
N SER A 609 3.43 22.85 21.85
CA SER A 609 4.77 22.36 21.58
C SER A 609 4.69 20.87 21.26
N VAL A 610 5.12 20.48 20.07
CA VAL A 610 5.40 19.09 19.71
C VAL A 610 6.51 18.59 20.64
N THR A 611 6.13 18.03 21.76
CA THR A 611 7.03 17.28 22.62
C THR A 611 7.46 16.04 21.85
N SER A 612 8.74 15.99 21.49
CA SER A 612 9.39 14.80 20.93
C SER A 612 9.25 13.64 21.94
N ALA A 613 8.16 12.89 21.81
CA ALA A 613 7.87 11.78 22.71
C ALA A 613 9.00 10.75 22.63
N THR A 614 9.58 10.39 23.78
CA THR A 614 10.60 9.34 23.89
C THR A 614 10.03 8.04 23.34
N PRO A 615 10.73 7.34 22.40
CA PRO A 615 10.23 6.12 21.79
C PRO A 615 9.85 5.05 22.81
N GLN A 616 8.75 4.34 22.55
CA GLN A 616 8.20 3.35 23.47
C GLN A 616 9.18 2.21 23.75
N LYS A 617 9.02 1.59 24.90
CA LYS A 617 9.83 0.45 25.35
C LYS A 617 9.45 -0.82 24.60
N VAL A 618 10.45 -1.53 24.06
CA VAL A 618 10.24 -2.80 23.36
C VAL A 618 9.63 -3.86 24.26
N LYS A 619 8.55 -4.51 23.80
CA LYS A 619 7.87 -5.62 24.47
C LYS A 619 8.25 -6.96 23.81
N GLY A 620 7.97 -8.08 24.47
CA GLY A 620 8.10 -9.44 23.93
C GLY A 620 9.52 -9.89 23.58
N VAL A 621 10.56 -9.31 24.21
CA VAL A 621 11.94 -9.71 23.90
C VAL A 621 12.21 -11.13 24.39
N ARG A 622 12.59 -12.01 23.46
CA ARG A 622 12.96 -13.40 23.69
C ARG A 622 14.34 -13.68 23.08
N VAL A 623 15.02 -14.69 23.58
CA VAL A 623 16.31 -15.14 23.02
C VAL A 623 16.36 -16.65 23.04
N SER A 624 16.66 -17.26 21.90
CA SER A 624 16.79 -18.70 21.75
C SER A 624 18.17 -19.08 21.19
N ASN A 625 18.67 -20.28 21.55
CA ASN A 625 19.86 -20.82 20.95
C ASN A 625 19.60 -21.31 19.54
N LEU A 626 20.53 -21.02 18.65
CA LEU A 626 20.63 -21.67 17.35
C LEU A 626 21.91 -22.51 17.30
N LYS A 627 21.89 -23.58 16.48
CA LYS A 627 23.04 -24.45 16.21
C LYS A 627 24.23 -23.61 15.71
N GLY A 628 25.45 -23.98 16.02
CA GLY A 628 26.65 -23.28 15.54
C GLY A 628 27.03 -22.01 16.31
N LYS A 629 26.81 -21.99 17.62
CA LYS A 629 27.19 -20.83 18.48
C LYS A 629 26.51 -19.52 18.08
N LYS A 630 25.22 -19.62 17.74
CA LYS A 630 24.36 -18.51 17.35
C LYS A 630 23.22 -18.34 18.36
N ALA A 631 22.64 -17.15 18.39
CA ALA A 631 21.40 -16.87 19.12
C ALA A 631 20.50 -16.02 18.25
N VAL A 632 19.20 -16.30 18.26
CA VAL A 632 18.19 -15.39 17.72
C VAL A 632 17.61 -14.57 18.87
N VAL A 633 17.56 -13.27 18.67
CA VAL A 633 16.88 -12.31 19.57
C VAL A 633 15.67 -11.82 18.84
N SER A 634 14.48 -12.03 19.37
CA SER A 634 13.20 -11.58 18.78
C SER A 634 12.47 -10.64 19.74
N TRP A 635 11.56 -9.82 19.17
CA TRP A 635 10.74 -8.87 19.90
C TRP A 635 9.46 -8.56 19.14
N TYR A 636 8.45 -7.99 19.81
CA TYR A 636 7.26 -7.48 19.13
C TYR A 636 7.61 -6.19 18.40
N LYS A 637 7.21 -6.11 17.13
CA LYS A 637 7.36 -4.88 16.35
C LYS A 637 6.68 -3.74 17.11
N GLN A 638 7.24 -2.56 16.98
CA GLN A 638 6.69 -1.31 17.52
C GLN A 638 6.48 -0.36 16.36
N GLU A 639 5.43 0.41 16.42
CA GLU A 639 5.14 1.47 15.47
C GLU A 639 5.84 2.77 15.86
N GLU A 640 5.81 3.76 14.99
CA GLU A 640 6.35 5.10 15.20
C GLU A 640 7.82 5.18 15.65
N MET A 641 8.69 4.31 15.15
CA MET A 641 10.13 4.39 15.41
C MET A 641 10.94 4.18 14.14
N SER A 642 12.21 4.61 14.14
CA SER A 642 13.13 4.47 13.02
C SER A 642 13.91 3.15 13.02
N GLY A 643 13.90 2.42 14.13
CA GLY A 643 14.57 1.13 14.23
C GLY A 643 14.87 0.69 15.65
N TYR A 644 15.61 -0.41 15.77
CA TYR A 644 15.95 -1.05 17.03
C TYR A 644 17.45 -1.06 17.27
N GLN A 645 17.84 -0.99 18.55
CA GLN A 645 19.19 -1.26 19.00
C GLN A 645 19.19 -2.44 19.95
N ILE A 646 19.90 -3.50 19.57
CA ILE A 646 20.13 -4.70 20.38
C ILE A 646 21.46 -4.52 21.11
N GLN A 647 21.49 -4.82 22.39
CA GLN A 647 22.71 -4.86 23.19
C GLN A 647 22.83 -6.20 23.86
N TYR A 648 24.04 -6.79 23.80
CA TYR A 648 24.36 -8.00 24.55
C TYR A 648 25.70 -7.93 25.25
N ALA A 649 25.84 -8.70 26.32
CA ALA A 649 27.05 -8.72 27.17
C ALA A 649 27.19 -10.02 27.97
N LEU A 650 28.34 -10.26 28.50
CA LEU A 650 28.64 -11.44 29.33
C LEU A 650 28.19 -11.30 30.81
N ASN A 651 27.70 -10.14 31.21
CA ASN A 651 27.22 -9.91 32.57
C ASN A 651 25.94 -9.06 32.60
N LYS A 652 25.16 -9.16 33.68
CA LYS A 652 23.88 -8.48 33.88
C LYS A 652 23.97 -6.95 33.93
N LYS A 653 25.14 -6.38 34.18
CA LYS A 653 25.41 -4.94 34.21
C LYS A 653 25.78 -4.37 32.84
N PHE A 654 25.93 -5.23 31.79
CA PHE A 654 26.35 -4.85 30.43
C PHE A 654 27.67 -4.09 30.37
N THR A 655 28.63 -4.47 31.23
CA THR A 655 29.97 -3.88 31.30
C THR A 655 31.03 -4.78 30.66
N LYS A 656 30.88 -6.12 30.73
CA LYS A 656 31.88 -7.11 30.26
C LYS A 656 31.46 -7.65 28.88
N GLY A 657 32.31 -7.47 27.86
CA GLY A 657 32.08 -7.98 26.49
C GLY A 657 30.83 -7.39 25.85
N LYS A 658 30.54 -6.11 26.11
CA LYS A 658 29.38 -5.37 25.60
C LYS A 658 29.48 -5.14 24.10
N LYS A 659 28.43 -5.53 23.36
CA LYS A 659 28.25 -5.22 21.93
C LYS A 659 26.89 -4.63 21.67
N LYS A 660 26.82 -3.78 20.65
CA LYS A 660 25.57 -3.15 20.16
C LYS A 660 25.41 -3.46 18.69
N LEU A 661 24.18 -3.75 18.27
CA LEU A 661 23.78 -3.98 16.89
C LEU A 661 22.51 -3.16 16.62
N SER A 662 22.34 -2.72 15.38
CA SER A 662 21.10 -2.07 14.94
C SER A 662 20.28 -3.05 14.10
N ALA A 663 18.96 -2.89 14.12
CA ALA A 663 18.04 -3.54 13.21
C ALA A 663 17.05 -2.49 12.66
N SER A 664 16.53 -2.74 11.45
CA SER A 664 15.57 -1.85 10.79
C SER A 664 14.23 -1.82 11.55
N ARG A 665 13.37 -0.85 11.22
CA ARG A 665 12.02 -0.77 11.78
C ARG A 665 11.15 -1.98 11.42
N SER A 666 11.36 -2.57 10.25
CA SER A 666 10.64 -3.77 9.78
C SER A 666 11.08 -5.06 10.48
N SER A 667 12.22 -5.08 11.18
CA SER A 667 12.76 -6.29 11.80
C SER A 667 12.04 -6.64 13.11
N ALA A 668 11.60 -7.89 13.24
CA ALA A 668 11.09 -8.48 14.49
C ALA A 668 12.13 -9.35 15.20
N PHE A 669 13.29 -9.60 14.59
CA PHE A 669 14.36 -10.41 15.14
C PHE A 669 15.74 -10.04 14.59
N ARG A 670 16.78 -10.57 15.23
CA ARG A 670 18.18 -10.50 14.76
C ARG A 670 18.93 -11.76 15.19
N ILE A 671 19.60 -12.38 14.22
CA ILE A 671 20.52 -13.50 14.50
C ILE A 671 21.90 -12.94 14.84
N ILE A 672 22.49 -13.44 15.92
CA ILE A 672 23.82 -13.06 16.39
C ILE A 672 24.71 -14.28 16.30
N THR A 673 25.72 -14.19 15.49
CA THR A 673 26.66 -15.28 15.19
C THR A 673 27.98 -15.13 15.95
N LYS A 674 28.84 -16.16 15.86
CA LYS A 674 30.20 -16.17 16.46
C LYS A 674 30.20 -15.91 17.96
N LEU A 675 29.16 -16.36 18.68
CA LEU A 675 29.09 -16.30 20.11
C LEU A 675 30.02 -17.39 20.72
N LYS A 676 30.66 -17.10 21.86
CA LYS A 676 31.39 -18.11 22.63
C LYS A 676 30.41 -18.93 23.48
N LYS A 677 30.77 -20.17 23.84
CA LYS A 677 30.02 -21.07 24.75
C LYS A 677 30.01 -20.50 26.19
N LYS A 678 29.25 -19.39 26.38
CA LYS A 678 29.16 -18.64 27.65
C LYS A 678 27.72 -18.19 27.87
N THR A 679 27.44 -17.67 29.05
CA THR A 679 26.17 -17.01 29.35
C THR A 679 26.22 -15.57 28.88
N TYR A 680 25.15 -15.17 28.17
CA TYR A 680 24.95 -13.81 27.69
C TYR A 680 23.66 -13.23 28.25
N TYR A 681 23.63 -11.91 28.32
CA TYR A 681 22.46 -11.10 28.63
C TYR A 681 22.16 -10.20 27.44
N PHE A 682 20.91 -10.13 27.06
CA PHE A 682 20.42 -9.38 25.91
C PHE A 682 19.36 -8.38 26.36
N ARG A 683 19.29 -7.25 25.67
CA ARG A 683 18.22 -6.27 25.77
C ARG A 683 18.05 -5.50 24.46
N VAL A 684 16.84 -5.00 24.18
CA VAL A 684 16.50 -4.29 22.96
C VAL A 684 15.83 -2.97 23.33
N ARG A 685 16.05 -1.93 22.54
CA ARG A 685 15.33 -0.66 22.63
C ARG A 685 15.04 -0.11 21.25
N THR A 686 14.03 0.73 21.14
CA THR A 686 13.72 1.51 19.93
C THR A 686 14.61 2.74 19.82
N TYR A 687 14.65 3.35 18.64
CA TYR A 687 15.13 4.73 18.43
C TYR A 687 14.34 5.42 17.33
N LYS A 688 14.24 6.75 17.45
CA LYS A 688 13.76 7.65 16.40
C LYS A 688 14.88 8.60 16.00
N TYR A 689 14.84 9.14 14.77
CA TYR A 689 15.67 10.27 14.38
C TYR A 689 14.89 11.56 14.65
N SER A 690 15.58 12.55 15.22
CA SER A 690 15.08 13.91 15.42
C SER A 690 16.26 14.84 15.30
N GLY A 691 16.17 15.84 14.41
CA GLY A 691 17.26 16.79 14.17
C GLY A 691 18.59 16.13 13.80
N GLY A 692 18.58 15.06 12.98
CA GLY A 692 19.78 14.30 12.61
C GLY A 692 20.37 13.37 13.70
N SER A 693 19.85 13.42 14.93
CA SER A 693 20.33 12.64 16.07
C SER A 693 19.36 11.51 16.43
N ARG A 694 19.89 10.39 16.99
CA ARG A 694 19.07 9.27 17.47
C ARG A 694 18.60 9.51 18.89
N ILE A 695 17.28 9.62 19.06
CA ILE A 695 16.62 9.58 20.37
C ILE A 695 16.27 8.14 20.68
N TYR A 696 16.70 7.62 21.81
CA TYR A 696 16.53 6.23 22.19
C TYR A 696 15.44 6.06 23.25
N GLY A 697 14.58 5.07 23.02
CA GLY A 697 13.67 4.57 24.04
C GLY A 697 14.37 3.82 25.18
N THR A 698 13.62 3.50 26.20
CA THR A 698 14.10 2.74 27.34
C THR A 698 14.42 1.30 26.95
N TRP A 699 15.45 0.71 27.60
CA TRP A 699 15.79 -0.69 27.38
C TRP A 699 14.68 -1.65 27.83
N SER A 700 14.47 -2.72 27.09
CA SER A 700 13.62 -3.84 27.51
C SER A 700 14.11 -4.50 28.80
N LYS A 701 13.27 -5.36 29.39
CA LYS A 701 13.77 -6.32 30.41
C LYS A 701 14.90 -7.13 29.78
N ARG A 702 15.96 -7.42 30.58
CA ARG A 702 17.09 -8.24 30.12
C ARG A 702 16.72 -9.72 30.05
N VAL A 703 17.15 -10.41 29.01
CA VAL A 703 16.99 -11.85 28.82
C VAL A 703 18.34 -12.53 28.97
N LYS A 704 18.42 -13.60 29.77
CA LYS A 704 19.63 -14.39 30.02
C LYS A 704 19.56 -15.69 29.25
N ILE A 705 20.63 -16.05 28.54
CA ILE A 705 20.76 -17.35 27.88
C ILE A 705 22.17 -17.90 27.97
N LYS A 706 22.31 -19.21 28.09
CA LYS A 706 23.60 -19.92 28.01
C LYS A 706 23.71 -20.47 26.58
N ILE A 707 24.70 -20.00 25.82
CA ILE A 707 24.98 -20.49 24.46
C ILE A 707 25.54 -21.92 24.58
N ARG A 708 24.89 -22.85 23.88
CA ARG A 708 25.23 -24.27 23.80
C ARG A 708 26.06 -24.54 22.52
N LYS A 709 26.44 -25.79 22.30
CA LYS A 709 27.15 -26.20 21.05
C LYS A 709 26.32 -25.98 19.82
#